data_df29f8baf5e3fef27337bd2d0cdb09a4
#
_entry.id   df29f8baf5e3fef27337bd2d0cdb09a4
#
_cell.length_a   1.000
_cell.length_b   1.000
_cell.length_c   1.000
_cell.angle_alpha   90.00
_cell.angle_beta   90.00
_cell.angle_gamma   90.00
#
_symmetry.space_group_name_H-M   'P 1'
#
loop_
_entity.id
_entity.type
_entity.pdbx_description
1 polymer ?
#
loop_
_entity_poly.entity_id
_entity_poly.type
_entity_poly.pdbx_seq_one_letter_code
_entity_poly.pdbx_strand_id
1 'polypeptide(L)'
;VPLFVLAAPVLAGEEVRYVEPPAWVEPLYDGGLAESRDNIPLYDRQVRLEDGTVTRYTDIAYWLDTTQTLQQAGTIQLAWLPDKGDLAVHRLEILRDGAVIDLLAGGLRPEILRRERELERRSVDGVLTAAFAIPGLKIGDVLRVTSSSTLRDQALAGEMQFAEGIVAEPTKIGLGRLRLSWPESAPIQWKTLGDVAAPESWNESGYTVLDFSLPVAEPDPMPEDAPGRFTVGPQIQVGSFTDWAHVSQSMSRYFTTEGTIAPAGAIASEVARIEHATDVPLERAAMALRMVQDEVSYLLNGMDGGNYLPQAPELTWANRYGDCKAKSLLLLAMLRAMGIEAEAVLVDSDNGDAVAISQPIPGAFDHMIVRAHIAGTDYWLDGTNAGSRLATIDEVPDFGWALPIRSEGADLIPVTQRWPQAPDRLLKVTYDMSAGVDMPVLYTADIEFRGSMGARWRTEAALDDQMIVVGAATKYLEDVIGGVVYDARITYDDEAGVARLVAEGMAFDQFEFDRGVASHYVTGATTNWSFQPDRARSAWREIPYRTGGPLTMAEQWTYQLPENSDAVQLSGIDTLDELAAGTRFTRAAELGEETFEFRDSTSYVPTEIPAAELGDARRAIRRIASGDPVLRIEGPARLWELDDKTIARRLQPHIDGASKLIELKSDMAAFHAFRGTL
;
A
#
# COMPACT_ATOMS: atom_id res chain seq x y z
N VAL A 1 -58.70 -4.08 -12.51
CA VAL A 1 -57.47 -4.83 -12.75
C VAL A 1 -56.76 -4.90 -11.42
N PRO A 2 -56.60 -6.07 -10.77
CA PRO A 2 -55.83 -6.15 -9.52
C PRO A 2 -54.34 -6.01 -9.84
N LEU A 3 -53.68 -5.04 -9.20
CA LEU A 3 -52.23 -4.94 -9.15
C LEU A 3 -51.71 -6.12 -8.31
N PHE A 4 -51.10 -7.11 -8.95
CA PHE A 4 -50.23 -8.06 -8.29
C PHE A 4 -48.93 -7.34 -7.96
N VAL A 5 -48.72 -6.97 -6.71
CA VAL A 5 -47.42 -6.64 -6.17
C VAL A 5 -46.67 -8.00 -6.11
N LEU A 6 -45.81 -8.25 -7.05
CA LEU A 6 -44.80 -9.31 -6.95
C LEU A 6 -43.85 -8.88 -5.80
N ALA A 7 -44.03 -9.49 -4.65
CA ALA A 7 -42.98 -9.46 -3.62
C ALA A 7 -41.73 -10.09 -4.25
N ALA A 8 -40.65 -9.32 -4.32
CA ALA A 8 -39.35 -9.90 -4.67
C ALA A 8 -39.06 -11.04 -3.68
N PRO A 9 -38.50 -12.17 -4.13
CA PRO A 9 -38.10 -13.21 -3.19
C PRO A 9 -37.09 -12.60 -2.22
N VAL A 10 -37.43 -12.62 -0.95
CA VAL A 10 -36.46 -12.33 0.13
C VAL A 10 -35.40 -13.42 0.01
N LEU A 11 -34.18 -13.06 -0.38
CA LEU A 11 -33.04 -13.96 -0.40
C LEU A 11 -32.80 -14.42 1.05
N ALA A 12 -32.78 -15.73 1.27
CA ALA A 12 -32.39 -16.31 2.52
C ALA A 12 -30.99 -15.72 2.86
N GLY A 13 -30.83 -15.11 4.05
CA GLY A 13 -29.60 -14.46 4.46
C GLY A 13 -29.71 -12.96 4.77
N GLU A 14 -30.72 -12.25 4.26
CA GLU A 14 -30.88 -10.80 4.51
C GLU A 14 -31.51 -10.47 5.87
N GLU A 15 -32.09 -11.45 6.57
CA GLU A 15 -32.71 -11.24 7.86
C GLU A 15 -31.90 -11.82 9.03
N VAL A 16 -31.82 -11.08 10.13
CA VAL A 16 -31.22 -11.55 11.37
C VAL A 16 -32.14 -12.57 12.05
N ARG A 17 -31.61 -13.74 12.38
CA ARG A 17 -32.33 -14.81 13.08
C ARG A 17 -32.18 -14.67 14.59
N TYR A 18 -33.23 -15.03 15.33
CA TYR A 18 -33.22 -15.05 16.79
C TYR A 18 -33.53 -16.48 17.23
N VAL A 19 -32.49 -17.24 17.54
CA VAL A 19 -32.57 -18.68 17.82
C VAL A 19 -31.58 -19.04 18.94
N GLU A 20 -31.72 -20.22 19.53
CA GLU A 20 -30.76 -20.77 20.48
C GLU A 20 -29.38 -20.98 19.75
N PRO A 21 -28.26 -20.93 20.51
CA PRO A 21 -26.97 -21.30 20.01
C PRO A 21 -26.95 -22.67 19.36
N PRO A 22 -26.06 -22.90 18.34
CA PRO A 22 -25.88 -24.23 17.77
C PRO A 22 -25.59 -25.29 18.82
N ALA A 23 -26.19 -26.49 18.69
CA ALA A 23 -26.11 -27.55 19.69
C ALA A 23 -24.68 -28.06 19.98
N TRP A 24 -23.74 -27.79 19.10
CA TRP A 24 -22.33 -28.17 19.26
C TRP A 24 -21.50 -27.16 20.04
N VAL A 25 -22.07 -26.00 20.36
CA VAL A 25 -21.40 -24.96 21.16
C VAL A 25 -21.29 -25.42 22.59
N GLU A 26 -20.10 -25.37 23.14
CA GLU A 26 -19.86 -25.63 24.56
C GLU A 26 -19.67 -24.31 25.30
N PRO A 27 -20.60 -23.92 26.17
CA PRO A 27 -20.43 -22.67 26.91
C PRO A 27 -19.15 -22.67 27.74
N LEU A 28 -18.34 -21.63 27.60
CA LEU A 28 -17.14 -21.44 28.44
C LEU A 28 -17.52 -21.07 29.88
N TYR A 29 -18.75 -20.57 30.09
CA TYR A 29 -19.11 -19.89 31.31
C TYR A 29 -20.62 -20.03 31.66
N ASP A 30 -20.91 -20.18 32.94
CA ASP A 30 -22.26 -20.37 33.50
C ASP A 30 -22.69 -19.41 34.63
N GLY A 31 -21.79 -18.46 35.10
CA GLY A 31 -22.16 -17.47 36.14
C GLY A 31 -21.01 -16.53 36.58
N GLY A 32 -21.28 -15.32 37.15
CA GLY A 32 -20.31 -14.41 37.82
C GLY A 32 -19.66 -13.31 36.96
N LEU A 33 -20.05 -13.10 35.68
CA LEU A 33 -19.45 -12.07 34.81
C LEU A 33 -19.57 -10.63 35.34
N ALA A 34 -20.64 -10.35 36.08
CA ALA A 34 -20.88 -9.02 36.67
C ALA A 34 -19.81 -8.63 37.73
N GLU A 35 -19.05 -9.61 38.23
CA GLU A 35 -18.01 -9.41 39.25
C GLU A 35 -16.62 -9.20 38.66
N SER A 36 -16.39 -9.54 37.37
CA SER A 36 -15.13 -9.32 36.70
C SER A 36 -14.85 -7.82 36.53
N ARG A 37 -13.58 -7.47 36.60
CA ARG A 37 -13.07 -6.09 36.37
C ARG A 37 -12.09 -6.01 35.20
N ASP A 38 -12.03 -7.08 34.39
CA ASP A 38 -11.30 -7.07 33.13
C ASP A 38 -12.10 -6.30 32.08
N ASN A 39 -11.43 -5.64 31.16
CA ASN A 39 -12.10 -4.88 30.10
C ASN A 39 -13.04 -5.76 29.26
N ILE A 40 -12.64 -7.02 29.05
CA ILE A 40 -13.41 -8.07 28.39
C ILE A 40 -13.56 -9.24 29.38
N PRO A 41 -14.62 -9.25 30.22
CA PRO A 41 -14.87 -10.34 31.16
C PRO A 41 -14.97 -11.73 30.55
N LEU A 42 -15.49 -11.80 29.30
CA LEU A 42 -15.63 -13.03 28.51
C LEU A 42 -15.34 -12.78 27.06
N TYR A 43 -14.55 -13.66 26.49
CA TYR A 43 -14.36 -13.76 25.03
C TYR A 43 -14.31 -15.24 24.64
N ASP A 44 -15.44 -15.80 24.22
CA ASP A 44 -15.55 -17.18 23.74
C ASP A 44 -15.88 -17.20 22.26
N ARG A 45 -14.90 -17.62 21.46
CA ARG A 45 -15.08 -17.81 20.03
C ARG A 45 -14.93 -19.28 19.67
N GLN A 46 -15.96 -19.82 19.04
CA GLN A 46 -15.97 -21.21 18.58
C GLN A 46 -16.26 -21.25 17.08
N VAL A 47 -15.47 -22.01 16.35
CA VAL A 47 -15.57 -22.14 14.90
C VAL A 47 -15.70 -23.61 14.52
N ARG A 48 -16.68 -23.93 13.68
CA ARG A 48 -16.85 -25.27 13.12
C ARG A 48 -16.77 -25.22 11.61
N LEU A 49 -15.89 -26.08 11.05
CA LEU A 49 -15.75 -26.26 9.61
C LEU A 49 -16.36 -27.63 9.26
N GLU A 50 -17.51 -27.62 8.57
CA GLU A 50 -18.24 -28.85 8.24
C GLU A 50 -19.10 -28.64 7.00
N ASP A 51 -19.12 -29.63 6.09
CA ASP A 51 -19.99 -29.69 4.92
C ASP A 51 -19.90 -28.42 4.00
N GLY A 52 -18.71 -27.91 3.79
CA GLY A 52 -18.48 -26.72 2.96
C GLY A 52 -18.93 -25.42 3.64
N THR A 53 -19.20 -25.44 4.93
CA THR A 53 -19.68 -24.28 5.69
C THR A 53 -18.76 -24.03 6.89
N VAL A 54 -18.39 -22.78 7.09
CA VAL A 54 -17.73 -22.30 8.30
C VAL A 54 -18.77 -21.61 9.18
N THR A 55 -19.00 -22.15 10.37
CA THR A 55 -19.90 -21.53 11.36
C THR A 55 -19.05 -20.93 12.46
N ARG A 56 -19.21 -19.63 12.70
CA ARG A 56 -18.55 -18.89 13.78
C ARG A 56 -19.56 -18.52 14.84
N TYR A 57 -19.34 -18.99 16.05
CA TYR A 57 -20.06 -18.57 17.25
C TYR A 57 -19.19 -17.63 18.06
N THR A 58 -19.78 -16.57 18.62
CA THR A 58 -19.09 -15.60 19.48
C THR A 58 -19.97 -15.28 20.67
N ASP A 59 -19.39 -15.38 21.88
CA ASP A 59 -19.97 -14.90 23.13
C ASP A 59 -18.98 -13.94 23.78
N ILE A 60 -19.30 -12.68 23.80
CA ILE A 60 -18.40 -11.63 24.29
C ILE A 60 -19.12 -10.76 25.32
N ALA A 61 -18.41 -10.42 26.40
CA ALA A 61 -18.89 -9.49 27.43
C ALA A 61 -17.90 -8.32 27.56
N TYR A 62 -18.43 -7.11 27.69
CA TYR A 62 -17.68 -5.87 27.85
C TYR A 62 -18.02 -5.21 29.17
N TRP A 63 -17.04 -4.93 30.01
CA TRP A 63 -17.22 -4.12 31.21
C TRP A 63 -17.15 -2.62 30.85
N LEU A 64 -18.21 -1.89 31.21
CA LEU A 64 -18.36 -0.47 30.90
C LEU A 64 -17.85 0.37 32.09
N ASP A 65 -16.55 0.52 32.23
CA ASP A 65 -15.87 1.17 33.34
C ASP A 65 -15.71 2.70 33.16
N THR A 66 -15.78 3.19 31.93
CA THR A 66 -15.56 4.60 31.59
C THR A 66 -16.65 5.14 30.67
N THR A 67 -16.70 6.48 30.54
CA THR A 67 -17.56 7.12 29.53
C THR A 67 -17.22 6.69 28.12
N GLN A 68 -15.93 6.44 27.83
CA GLN A 68 -15.47 6.00 26.54
C GLN A 68 -15.98 4.60 26.20
N THR A 69 -15.82 3.62 27.11
CA THR A 69 -16.33 2.26 26.90
C THR A 69 -17.84 2.23 26.79
N LEU A 70 -18.54 3.07 27.55
CA LEU A 70 -19.99 3.24 27.46
C LEU A 70 -20.42 3.80 26.10
N GLN A 71 -19.71 4.78 25.54
CA GLN A 71 -19.98 5.31 24.22
C GLN A 71 -19.72 4.28 23.11
N GLN A 72 -18.63 3.53 23.21
CA GLN A 72 -18.29 2.47 22.26
C GLN A 72 -19.33 1.35 22.26
N ALA A 73 -19.81 0.96 23.44
CA ALA A 73 -20.86 -0.06 23.62
C ALA A 73 -22.28 0.42 23.26
N GLY A 74 -22.47 1.71 23.07
CA GLY A 74 -23.78 2.31 22.76
C GLY A 74 -24.42 1.80 21.47
N THR A 75 -23.60 1.24 20.55
CA THR A 75 -24.08 0.60 19.32
C THR A 75 -23.27 -0.65 19.03
N ILE A 76 -23.92 -1.81 19.08
CA ILE A 76 -23.33 -3.09 18.66
C ILE A 76 -23.58 -3.30 17.18
N GLN A 77 -22.54 -3.64 16.44
CA GLN A 77 -22.57 -3.89 14.99
C GLN A 77 -22.13 -5.32 14.71
N LEU A 78 -23.00 -6.09 14.07
CA LEU A 78 -22.72 -7.46 13.63
C LEU A 78 -22.80 -7.51 12.10
N ALA A 79 -21.70 -7.86 11.46
CA ALA A 79 -21.56 -7.87 10.01
C ALA A 79 -21.63 -9.32 9.48
N TRP A 80 -22.24 -9.49 8.30
CA TRP A 80 -22.28 -10.77 7.59
C TRP A 80 -22.45 -10.56 6.09
N LEU A 81 -22.17 -11.62 5.31
CA LEU A 81 -22.39 -11.67 3.86
C LEU A 81 -23.68 -12.44 3.55
N PRO A 82 -24.79 -11.77 3.19
CA PRO A 82 -26.10 -12.40 3.03
C PRO A 82 -26.17 -13.42 1.90
N ASP A 83 -25.39 -13.25 0.84
CA ASP A 83 -25.33 -14.18 -0.30
C ASP A 83 -24.58 -15.48 0.03
N LYS A 84 -23.81 -15.51 1.14
CA LYS A 84 -22.95 -16.64 1.52
C LYS A 84 -23.31 -17.24 2.87
N GLY A 85 -24.18 -16.60 3.64
CA GLY A 85 -24.53 -17.07 4.97
C GLY A 85 -25.54 -16.24 5.70
N ASP A 86 -25.78 -16.65 6.94
CA ASP A 86 -26.79 -16.08 7.83
C ASP A 86 -26.13 -15.47 9.08
N LEU A 87 -26.81 -14.51 9.67
CA LEU A 87 -26.52 -14.00 11.01
C LEU A 87 -27.62 -14.44 11.98
N ALA A 88 -27.24 -15.03 13.11
CA ALA A 88 -28.12 -15.28 14.24
C ALA A 88 -27.63 -14.55 15.48
N VAL A 89 -28.56 -13.96 16.23
CA VAL A 89 -28.29 -13.31 17.52
C VAL A 89 -29.01 -14.14 18.60
N HIS A 90 -28.24 -14.64 19.55
CA HIS A 90 -28.70 -15.54 20.58
C HIS A 90 -29.01 -14.80 21.88
N ARG A 91 -28.16 -13.83 22.27
CA ARG A 91 -28.30 -13.01 23.46
C ARG A 91 -27.83 -11.59 23.22
N LEU A 92 -28.51 -10.67 23.87
CA LEU A 92 -28.09 -9.28 24.02
C LEU A 92 -28.58 -8.79 25.37
N GLU A 93 -27.68 -8.77 26.35
CA GLU A 93 -28.01 -8.65 27.77
C GLU A 93 -27.16 -7.59 28.45
N ILE A 94 -27.77 -6.85 29.39
CA ILE A 94 -27.06 -5.99 30.33
C ILE A 94 -27.08 -6.67 31.71
N LEU A 95 -25.90 -6.94 32.26
CA LEU A 95 -25.73 -7.43 33.60
C LEU A 95 -25.48 -6.23 34.52
N ARG A 96 -26.38 -5.99 35.46
CA ARG A 96 -26.34 -4.83 36.37
C ARG A 96 -26.77 -5.27 37.79
N ASP A 97 -25.92 -5.06 38.80
CA ASP A 97 -26.21 -5.33 40.19
C ASP A 97 -26.76 -6.75 40.43
N GLY A 98 -26.23 -7.75 39.72
CA GLY A 98 -26.68 -9.15 39.79
C GLY A 98 -27.97 -9.46 39.02
N ALA A 99 -28.59 -8.46 38.38
CA ALA A 99 -29.77 -8.65 37.54
C ALA A 99 -29.37 -8.75 36.05
N VAL A 100 -30.10 -9.59 35.29
CA VAL A 100 -29.99 -9.72 33.84
C VAL A 100 -31.13 -8.95 33.19
N ILE A 101 -30.79 -8.01 32.30
CA ILE A 101 -31.75 -7.26 31.50
C ILE A 101 -31.63 -7.78 30.05
N ASP A 102 -32.57 -8.62 29.66
CA ASP A 102 -32.62 -9.15 28.26
C ASP A 102 -33.25 -8.13 27.34
N LEU A 103 -32.40 -7.60 26.45
CA LEU A 103 -32.82 -6.57 25.48
C LEU A 103 -33.60 -7.14 24.32
N LEU A 104 -33.34 -8.40 23.90
CA LEU A 104 -34.09 -9.08 22.86
C LEU A 104 -35.52 -9.40 23.30
N ALA A 105 -35.70 -9.91 24.52
CA ALA A 105 -37.02 -10.09 25.12
C ALA A 105 -37.75 -8.77 25.34
N GLY A 106 -36.98 -7.68 25.59
CA GLY A 106 -37.49 -6.30 25.65
C GLY A 106 -37.93 -5.73 24.31
N GLY A 107 -37.78 -6.46 23.23
CA GLY A 107 -38.20 -6.06 21.88
C GLY A 107 -37.14 -5.27 21.07
N LEU A 108 -35.88 -5.16 21.56
CA LEU A 108 -34.83 -4.52 20.81
C LEU A 108 -34.53 -5.29 19.52
N ARG A 109 -34.46 -4.55 18.40
CA ARG A 109 -34.14 -5.08 17.07
C ARG A 109 -33.12 -4.15 16.40
N PRO A 110 -32.25 -4.67 15.51
CA PRO A 110 -31.27 -3.86 14.81
C PRO A 110 -31.90 -3.07 13.69
N GLU A 111 -31.23 -2.01 13.32
CA GLU A 111 -31.31 -1.43 11.99
C GLU A 111 -30.39 -2.23 11.06
N ILE A 112 -30.90 -2.70 9.93
CA ILE A 112 -30.11 -3.40 8.92
C ILE A 112 -29.54 -2.35 7.96
N LEU A 113 -28.23 -2.20 7.99
CA LEU A 113 -27.53 -1.24 7.18
C LEU A 113 -26.73 -1.98 6.11
N ARG A 114 -26.95 -1.60 4.84
CA ARG A 114 -26.00 -1.88 3.77
C ARG A 114 -25.01 -0.73 3.77
N ARG A 115 -23.98 -0.84 4.59
CA ARG A 115 -22.91 0.17 4.66
C ARG A 115 -21.77 -0.28 3.76
N GLU A 116 -21.66 0.40 2.65
CA GLU A 116 -20.43 0.43 1.88
C GLU A 116 -19.42 1.23 2.72
N ARG A 117 -18.69 0.57 3.61
CA ARG A 117 -17.82 1.20 4.63
C ARG A 117 -16.66 1.97 4.02
N GLU A 118 -16.33 1.69 2.76
CA GLU A 118 -15.16 2.21 2.08
C GLU A 118 -15.51 2.89 0.75
N LEU A 119 -16.71 3.49 0.63
CA LEU A 119 -17.09 4.26 -0.57
C LEU A 119 -16.08 5.37 -0.90
N GLU A 120 -15.45 5.98 0.11
CA GLU A 120 -14.38 6.96 -0.08
C GLU A 120 -13.15 6.32 -0.72
N ARG A 121 -12.93 5.01 -0.49
CA ARG A 121 -11.92 4.17 -1.14
C ARG A 121 -12.45 3.45 -2.37
N ARG A 122 -13.69 3.75 -2.81
CA ARG A 122 -14.36 3.08 -3.93
C ARG A 122 -14.50 1.57 -3.72
N SER A 123 -14.79 1.13 -2.48
CA SER A 123 -15.03 -0.26 -2.13
C SER A 123 -16.51 -0.54 -1.94
N VAL A 124 -16.98 -1.67 -2.52
CA VAL A 124 -18.33 -2.22 -2.37
C VAL A 124 -18.19 -3.67 -1.94
N ASP A 125 -18.50 -3.97 -0.67
CA ASP A 125 -18.21 -5.27 -0.06
C ASP A 125 -19.42 -6.22 0.04
N GLY A 126 -20.62 -5.74 -0.26
CA GLY A 126 -21.87 -6.53 -0.17
C GLY A 126 -22.26 -6.91 1.27
N VAL A 127 -21.55 -6.44 2.27
CA VAL A 127 -21.76 -6.75 3.67
C VAL A 127 -22.99 -6.06 4.22
N LEU A 128 -23.87 -6.82 4.88
CA LEU A 128 -24.91 -6.28 5.73
C LEU A 128 -24.40 -6.12 7.17
N THR A 129 -24.85 -5.07 7.83
CA THR A 129 -24.54 -4.80 9.23
C THR A 129 -25.83 -4.66 10.03
N ALA A 130 -26.02 -5.52 11.03
CA ALA A 130 -27.06 -5.37 12.03
C ALA A 130 -26.56 -4.43 13.13
N ALA A 131 -27.12 -3.21 13.20
CA ALA A 131 -26.75 -2.19 14.16
C ALA A 131 -27.79 -2.12 15.29
N PHE A 132 -27.39 -2.49 16.50
CA PHE A 132 -28.22 -2.43 17.71
C PHE A 132 -27.87 -1.19 18.51
N ALA A 133 -28.75 -0.19 18.56
CA ALA A 133 -28.62 0.91 19.49
C ALA A 133 -29.02 0.47 20.90
N ILE A 134 -28.09 0.39 21.83
CA ILE A 134 -28.30 -0.18 23.15
C ILE A 134 -28.83 0.89 24.13
N PRO A 135 -30.09 0.79 24.57
CA PRO A 135 -30.66 1.80 25.46
C PRO A 135 -30.26 1.57 26.92
N GLY A 136 -30.11 2.68 27.65
CA GLY A 136 -30.07 2.66 29.12
C GLY A 136 -28.80 2.12 29.73
N LEU A 137 -27.70 2.00 29.01
CA LEU A 137 -26.38 1.63 29.52
C LEU A 137 -25.90 2.62 30.58
N LYS A 138 -25.18 2.09 31.59
CA LYS A 138 -24.55 2.87 32.65
C LYS A 138 -23.12 2.40 32.89
N ILE A 139 -22.30 3.29 33.43
CA ILE A 139 -20.99 2.92 33.93
C ILE A 139 -21.17 1.88 35.06
N GLY A 140 -20.40 0.80 35.00
CA GLY A 140 -20.46 -0.35 35.86
C GLY A 140 -21.27 -1.52 35.32
N ASP A 141 -22.01 -1.36 34.22
CA ASP A 141 -22.70 -2.45 33.54
C ASP A 141 -21.69 -3.40 32.85
N VAL A 142 -22.11 -4.65 32.66
CA VAL A 142 -21.49 -5.56 31.71
C VAL A 142 -22.48 -5.82 30.58
N LEU A 143 -22.08 -5.48 29.33
CA LEU A 143 -22.85 -5.77 28.15
C LEU A 143 -22.38 -7.08 27.53
N ARG A 144 -23.28 -8.07 27.42
CA ARG A 144 -23.01 -9.38 26.83
C ARG A 144 -23.74 -9.53 25.50
N VAL A 145 -22.99 -9.97 24.47
CA VAL A 145 -23.48 -10.21 23.11
C VAL A 145 -23.13 -11.62 22.69
N THR A 146 -24.13 -12.41 22.30
CA THR A 146 -23.91 -13.75 21.78
C THR A 146 -24.53 -13.87 20.42
N SER A 147 -23.74 -14.27 19.42
CA SER A 147 -24.16 -14.38 18.03
C SER A 147 -23.46 -15.52 17.31
N SER A 148 -24.01 -15.96 16.20
CA SER A 148 -23.33 -16.82 15.25
C SER A 148 -23.54 -16.35 13.82
N SER A 149 -22.53 -16.57 12.98
CA SER A 149 -22.61 -16.36 11.55
C SER A 149 -22.14 -17.61 10.80
N THR A 150 -22.74 -17.84 9.65
CA THR A 150 -22.30 -18.90 8.74
C THR A 150 -21.68 -18.30 7.49
N LEU A 151 -20.72 -19.02 6.90
CA LEU A 151 -20.11 -18.68 5.63
C LEU A 151 -19.98 -19.94 4.77
N ARG A 152 -20.66 -19.95 3.64
CA ARG A 152 -20.53 -20.97 2.60
C ARG A 152 -20.20 -20.27 1.30
N ASP A 153 -18.94 -20.29 0.91
CA ASP A 153 -18.51 -19.62 -0.32
C ASP A 153 -18.66 -20.55 -1.51
N GLN A 154 -19.61 -20.22 -2.38
CA GLN A 154 -19.88 -21.00 -3.60
C GLN A 154 -18.67 -20.99 -4.55
N ALA A 155 -17.84 -19.97 -4.49
CA ALA A 155 -16.62 -19.88 -5.30
C ALA A 155 -15.59 -20.95 -4.93
N LEU A 156 -15.64 -21.47 -3.70
CA LEU A 156 -14.71 -22.51 -3.24
C LEU A 156 -15.19 -23.94 -3.52
N ALA A 157 -16.39 -24.11 -4.12
CA ALA A 157 -16.92 -25.42 -4.53
C ALA A 157 -17.01 -26.49 -3.42
N GLY A 158 -17.24 -26.07 -2.20
CA GLY A 158 -17.32 -26.94 -1.03
C GLY A 158 -16.03 -27.02 -0.20
N GLU A 159 -14.94 -26.46 -0.70
CA GLU A 159 -13.76 -26.23 0.14
C GLU A 159 -14.04 -25.16 1.18
N MET A 160 -13.32 -25.23 2.30
CA MET A 160 -13.47 -24.35 3.45
C MET A 160 -12.14 -23.69 3.80
N GLN A 161 -12.22 -22.47 4.26
CA GLN A 161 -11.09 -21.75 4.82
C GLN A 161 -11.53 -20.86 5.98
N PHE A 162 -10.62 -20.66 6.90
CA PHE A 162 -10.79 -19.74 8.01
C PHE A 162 -9.43 -19.19 8.42
N ALA A 163 -9.33 -17.88 8.58
CA ALA A 163 -8.15 -17.21 9.11
C ALA A 163 -8.60 -16.16 10.13
N GLU A 164 -7.95 -16.13 11.27
CA GLU A 164 -8.25 -15.13 12.31
C GLU A 164 -7.03 -14.83 13.19
N GLY A 165 -6.88 -13.54 13.54
CA GLY A 165 -5.92 -13.10 14.53
C GLY A 165 -6.26 -13.67 15.92
N ILE A 166 -5.25 -14.14 16.64
CA ILE A 166 -5.38 -14.64 18.01
C ILE A 166 -5.14 -13.48 18.96
N VAL A 167 -6.10 -13.22 19.86
CA VAL A 167 -6.00 -12.11 20.82
C VAL A 167 -4.83 -12.35 21.77
N ALA A 168 -3.90 -11.39 21.82
CA ALA A 168 -2.71 -11.42 22.67
C ALA A 168 -2.73 -10.34 23.75
N GLU A 169 -1.92 -10.52 24.77
CA GLU A 169 -1.58 -9.44 25.69
C GLU A 169 -1.05 -8.22 24.91
N PRO A 170 -1.26 -6.97 25.39
CA PRO A 170 -1.76 -6.59 26.73
C PRO A 170 -3.30 -6.50 26.84
N THR A 171 -4.06 -7.10 25.91
CA THR A 171 -5.53 -7.14 26.03
C THR A 171 -5.95 -7.91 27.27
N LYS A 172 -6.74 -7.28 28.16
CA LYS A 172 -7.19 -7.91 29.40
C LYS A 172 -8.50 -8.66 29.18
N ILE A 173 -8.42 -9.98 29.23
CA ILE A 173 -9.55 -10.90 29.12
C ILE A 173 -9.65 -11.72 30.41
N GLY A 174 -10.84 -11.75 31.01
CA GLY A 174 -11.08 -12.55 32.21
C GLY A 174 -11.14 -14.05 31.90
N LEU A 175 -12.08 -14.45 31.08
CA LEU A 175 -12.20 -15.80 30.53
C LEU A 175 -12.12 -15.71 29.00
N GLY A 176 -11.09 -16.28 28.40
CA GLY A 176 -10.86 -16.19 26.96
C GLY A 176 -10.58 -17.53 26.32
N ARG A 177 -11.26 -17.81 25.18
CA ARG A 177 -11.05 -19.03 24.40
C ARG A 177 -11.26 -18.76 22.90
N LEU A 178 -10.41 -19.39 22.09
CA LEU A 178 -10.66 -19.62 20.66
C LEU A 178 -10.65 -21.15 20.45
N ARG A 179 -11.79 -21.72 20.08
CA ARG A 179 -11.96 -23.16 19.83
C ARG A 179 -12.33 -23.41 18.37
N LEU A 180 -11.62 -24.29 17.70
CA LEU A 180 -11.93 -24.72 16.34
C LEU A 180 -12.25 -26.21 16.34
N SER A 181 -13.20 -26.64 15.49
CA SER A 181 -13.55 -28.05 15.35
C SER A 181 -13.94 -28.40 13.94
N TRP A 182 -13.65 -29.67 13.54
CA TRP A 182 -14.02 -30.24 12.25
C TRP A 182 -14.13 -31.75 12.35
N PRO A 183 -14.92 -32.41 11.47
CA PRO A 183 -14.98 -33.88 11.44
C PRO A 183 -13.59 -34.48 11.21
N GLU A 184 -13.24 -35.55 11.97
CA GLU A 184 -11.97 -36.26 11.80
C GLU A 184 -11.74 -36.78 10.37
N SER A 185 -12.81 -37.00 9.61
CA SER A 185 -12.76 -37.45 8.22
C SER A 185 -12.51 -36.31 7.23
N ALA A 186 -12.63 -35.04 7.63
CA ALA A 186 -12.39 -33.89 6.76
C ALA A 186 -10.89 -33.66 6.56
N PRO A 187 -10.42 -33.36 5.35
CA PRO A 187 -9.01 -33.15 5.05
C PRO A 187 -8.56 -31.74 5.48
N ILE A 188 -8.87 -31.36 6.71
CA ILE A 188 -8.52 -30.03 7.24
C ILE A 188 -7.07 -30.00 7.69
N GLN A 189 -6.38 -28.97 7.23
CA GLN A 189 -5.05 -28.59 7.65
C GLN A 189 -5.09 -27.23 8.35
N TRP A 190 -4.15 -26.99 9.24
CA TRP A 190 -4.06 -25.73 9.97
C TRP A 190 -2.62 -25.34 10.25
N LYS A 191 -2.40 -24.06 10.47
CA LYS A 191 -1.11 -23.49 10.81
C LYS A 191 -1.31 -22.25 11.69
N THR A 192 -0.48 -22.08 12.71
CA THR A 192 -0.34 -20.81 13.43
C THR A 192 0.80 -20.01 12.82
N LEU A 193 0.61 -18.70 12.72
CA LEU A 193 1.63 -17.74 12.33
C LEU A 193 1.85 -16.76 13.48
N GLY A 194 3.00 -16.08 13.47
CA GLY A 194 3.45 -15.32 14.61
C GLY A 194 4.00 -16.22 15.71
N ASP A 195 4.47 -15.63 16.80
CA ASP A 195 4.98 -16.38 17.96
C ASP A 195 3.81 -16.80 18.85
N VAL A 196 3.20 -17.94 18.54
CA VAL A 196 2.04 -18.49 19.25
C VAL A 196 2.37 -19.89 19.75
N ALA A 197 2.15 -20.14 21.04
CA ALA A 197 2.22 -21.48 21.60
C ALA A 197 1.23 -22.42 20.88
N ALA A 198 1.62 -23.67 20.69
CA ALA A 198 0.75 -24.67 20.09
C ALA A 198 -0.56 -24.79 20.88
N PRO A 199 -1.74 -24.86 20.21
CA PRO A 199 -3.01 -25.07 20.90
C PRO A 199 -3.09 -26.46 21.53
N GLU A 200 -3.97 -26.61 22.51
CA GLU A 200 -4.39 -27.95 22.92
C GLU A 200 -5.17 -28.60 21.77
N SER A 201 -4.93 -29.89 21.54
CA SER A 201 -5.59 -30.65 20.47
C SER A 201 -6.00 -32.03 20.95
N TRP A 202 -7.26 -32.39 20.65
CA TRP A 202 -7.81 -33.71 20.96
C TRP A 202 -8.93 -34.10 19.98
N ASN A 203 -9.35 -35.35 20.04
CA ASN A 203 -10.51 -35.84 19.30
C ASN A 203 -11.67 -36.08 20.27
N GLU A 204 -12.84 -35.60 19.89
CA GLU A 204 -14.07 -35.70 20.70
C GLU A 204 -15.28 -35.91 19.81
N SER A 205 -16.07 -36.96 20.10
CA SER A 205 -17.34 -37.25 19.40
C SER A 205 -17.21 -37.29 17.85
N GLY A 206 -16.07 -37.72 17.31
CA GLY A 206 -15.78 -37.80 15.87
C GLY A 206 -15.29 -36.48 15.24
N TYR A 207 -14.91 -35.50 16.09
CA TYR A 207 -14.35 -34.23 15.66
C TYR A 207 -12.93 -34.05 16.21
N THR A 208 -12.08 -33.49 15.40
CA THR A 208 -10.80 -32.91 15.88
C THR A 208 -11.10 -31.54 16.44
N VAL A 209 -10.53 -31.24 17.58
CA VAL A 209 -10.68 -29.96 18.29
C VAL A 209 -9.33 -29.32 18.54
N LEU A 210 -9.23 -28.02 18.27
CA LEU A 210 -8.13 -27.15 18.73
C LEU A 210 -8.69 -26.14 19.72
N ASP A 211 -7.95 -25.87 20.79
CA ASP A 211 -8.35 -24.91 21.83
C ASP A 211 -7.17 -24.01 22.22
N PHE A 212 -7.39 -22.71 22.15
CA PHE A 212 -6.46 -21.68 22.59
C PHE A 212 -7.05 -20.96 23.80
N SER A 213 -6.34 -20.95 24.90
CA SER A 213 -6.63 -20.03 26.02
C SER A 213 -6.21 -18.61 25.64
N LEU A 214 -7.07 -17.63 25.88
CA LEU A 214 -6.85 -16.23 25.54
C LEU A 214 -6.80 -15.34 26.78
N PRO A 215 -6.00 -14.23 26.76
CA PRO A 215 -5.09 -13.85 25.67
C PRO A 215 -3.86 -14.76 25.62
N VAL A 216 -3.25 -14.92 24.44
CA VAL A 216 -1.92 -15.51 24.34
C VAL A 216 -0.86 -14.51 24.82
N ALA A 217 0.38 -14.96 25.03
CA ALA A 217 1.48 -14.06 25.41
C ALA A 217 1.66 -12.95 24.36
N GLU A 218 2.07 -11.77 24.82
CA GLU A 218 2.44 -10.68 23.91
C GLU A 218 3.62 -11.12 23.03
N PRO A 219 3.48 -11.04 21.70
CA PRO A 219 4.58 -11.39 20.81
C PRO A 219 5.76 -10.45 21.01
N ASP A 220 6.96 -10.97 20.88
CA ASP A 220 8.16 -10.14 20.89
C ASP A 220 8.08 -9.11 19.75
N PRO A 221 8.30 -7.81 20.04
CA PRO A 221 8.32 -6.81 18.98
C PRO A 221 9.44 -7.09 18.00
N MET A 222 9.17 -6.94 16.71
CA MET A 222 10.12 -7.11 15.62
C MET A 222 10.71 -5.75 15.20
N PRO A 223 11.92 -5.72 14.61
CA PRO A 223 12.43 -4.49 14.02
C PRO A 223 11.58 -4.08 12.81
N GLU A 224 11.36 -2.77 12.62
CA GLU A 224 10.54 -2.23 11.53
C GLU A 224 11.04 -2.61 10.12
N ASP A 225 12.33 -2.90 10.03
CA ASP A 225 13.02 -3.31 8.80
C ASP A 225 13.09 -4.83 8.59
N ALA A 226 12.37 -5.62 9.39
CA ALA A 226 12.31 -7.06 9.23
C ALA A 226 11.49 -7.44 7.98
N PRO A 227 11.88 -8.54 7.27
CA PRO A 227 11.01 -9.11 6.23
C PRO A 227 9.63 -9.47 6.78
N GLY A 228 8.61 -9.36 5.93
CA GLY A 228 7.22 -9.52 6.31
C GLY A 228 6.88 -10.82 7.05
N ARG A 229 7.54 -11.93 6.69
CA ARG A 229 7.35 -13.22 7.38
C ARG A 229 7.72 -13.22 8.88
N PHE A 230 8.53 -12.27 9.33
CA PHE A 230 8.88 -12.10 10.74
C PHE A 230 7.91 -11.19 11.50
N THR A 231 7.16 -10.35 10.79
CA THR A 231 6.26 -9.34 11.38
C THR A 231 4.81 -9.79 11.45
N VAL A 232 4.51 -11.01 11.03
CA VAL A 232 3.16 -11.58 11.11
C VAL A 232 2.75 -11.70 12.58
N GLY A 233 1.62 -11.07 12.93
CA GLY A 233 1.05 -11.18 14.28
C GLY A 233 0.46 -12.57 14.56
N PRO A 234 0.14 -12.84 15.84
CA PRO A 234 -0.50 -14.09 16.25
C PRO A 234 -1.78 -14.37 15.46
N GLN A 235 -1.83 -15.45 14.71
CA GLN A 235 -3.00 -15.86 13.95
C GLN A 235 -3.05 -17.38 13.71
N ILE A 236 -4.25 -17.88 13.47
CA ILE A 236 -4.53 -19.24 13.01
C ILE A 236 -5.10 -19.21 11.60
N GLN A 237 -4.59 -20.06 10.74
CA GLN A 237 -5.12 -20.30 9.40
C GLN A 237 -5.50 -21.78 9.29
N VAL A 238 -6.70 -22.04 8.76
CA VAL A 238 -7.28 -23.38 8.65
C VAL A 238 -7.93 -23.52 7.28
N GLY A 239 -7.78 -24.66 6.63
CA GLY A 239 -8.42 -24.90 5.34
C GLY A 239 -8.46 -26.36 4.94
N SER A 240 -9.32 -26.68 3.99
CA SER A 240 -9.43 -28.01 3.40
C SER A 240 -8.56 -28.19 2.14
N PHE A 241 -7.88 -27.14 1.70
CA PHE A 241 -6.94 -27.21 0.58
C PHE A 241 -5.68 -27.97 0.98
N THR A 242 -5.28 -28.94 0.17
CA THR A 242 -4.12 -29.83 0.46
C THR A 242 -2.77 -29.11 0.26
N ASP A 243 -2.71 -28.23 -0.74
CA ASP A 243 -1.50 -27.52 -1.18
C ASP A 243 -1.85 -26.31 -2.06
N TRP A 244 -0.86 -25.56 -2.50
CA TRP A 244 -1.04 -24.43 -3.38
C TRP A 244 -1.58 -24.83 -4.76
N ALA A 245 -1.22 -26.01 -5.25
CA ALA A 245 -1.72 -26.51 -6.52
C ALA A 245 -3.25 -26.73 -6.47
N HIS A 246 -3.78 -27.21 -5.34
CA HIS A 246 -5.23 -27.32 -5.12
C HIS A 246 -5.93 -25.96 -5.10
N VAL A 247 -5.33 -24.95 -4.45
CA VAL A 247 -5.86 -23.55 -4.49
C VAL A 247 -5.90 -23.04 -5.92
N SER A 248 -4.78 -23.14 -6.65
CA SER A 248 -4.66 -22.74 -8.06
C SER A 248 -5.72 -23.39 -8.94
N GLN A 249 -5.85 -24.71 -8.85
CA GLN A 249 -6.81 -25.49 -9.63
C GLN A 249 -8.26 -25.07 -9.32
N SER A 250 -8.60 -24.90 -8.05
CA SER A 250 -9.96 -24.52 -7.62
C SER A 250 -10.39 -23.18 -8.16
N MET A 251 -9.45 -22.22 -8.26
CA MET A 251 -9.71 -20.86 -8.76
C MET A 251 -9.71 -20.78 -10.29
N SER A 252 -9.07 -21.72 -11.01
CA SER A 252 -8.81 -21.64 -12.46
C SER A 252 -10.04 -21.48 -13.32
N ARG A 253 -11.15 -22.11 -12.92
CA ARG A 253 -12.43 -22.06 -13.65
C ARG A 253 -13.01 -20.65 -13.81
N TYR A 254 -12.62 -19.71 -12.97
CA TYR A 254 -13.08 -18.32 -13.01
C TYR A 254 -12.24 -17.43 -13.92
N PHE A 255 -11.07 -17.91 -14.34
CA PHE A 255 -10.10 -17.17 -15.17
C PHE A 255 -9.89 -17.80 -16.54
N THR A 256 -10.90 -18.54 -17.01
CA THR A 256 -10.97 -18.98 -18.41
C THR A 256 -11.37 -17.80 -19.32
N THR A 257 -10.75 -17.69 -20.48
CA THR A 257 -10.97 -16.56 -21.40
C THR A 257 -11.67 -16.95 -22.70
N GLU A 258 -11.88 -18.26 -22.96
CA GLU A 258 -12.58 -18.74 -24.13
C GLU A 258 -14.04 -18.24 -24.16
N GLY A 259 -14.38 -17.53 -25.23
CA GLY A 259 -15.73 -17.01 -25.45
C GLY A 259 -16.14 -15.83 -24.57
N THR A 260 -15.21 -15.27 -23.78
CA THR A 260 -15.48 -14.08 -22.93
C THR A 260 -15.46 -12.76 -23.69
N ILE A 261 -14.84 -12.72 -24.88
CA ILE A 261 -14.88 -11.59 -25.80
C ILE A 261 -15.84 -11.90 -26.94
N ALA A 262 -16.87 -11.08 -27.09
CA ALA A 262 -17.83 -11.21 -28.18
C ALA A 262 -17.15 -10.86 -29.54
N PRO A 263 -17.26 -11.68 -30.62
CA PRO A 263 -16.50 -11.48 -31.85
C PRO A 263 -16.72 -10.11 -32.54
N ALA A 264 -17.85 -9.46 -32.32
CA ALA A 264 -18.19 -8.12 -32.83
C ALA A 264 -18.39 -7.11 -31.68
N GLY A 265 -17.90 -7.43 -30.49
CA GLY A 265 -18.03 -6.60 -29.29
C GLY A 265 -17.03 -5.41 -29.26
N ALA A 266 -17.22 -4.57 -28.26
CA ALA A 266 -16.37 -3.41 -28.07
C ALA A 266 -14.92 -3.82 -27.73
N ILE A 267 -14.72 -4.86 -26.91
CA ILE A 267 -13.39 -5.38 -26.56
C ILE A 267 -12.68 -5.93 -27.82
N ALA A 268 -13.37 -6.70 -28.66
CA ALA A 268 -12.80 -7.22 -29.90
C ALA A 268 -12.35 -6.09 -30.85
N SER A 269 -13.09 -4.97 -30.88
CA SER A 269 -12.70 -3.79 -31.67
C SER A 269 -11.43 -3.14 -31.13
N GLU A 270 -11.27 -3.06 -29.82
CA GLU A 270 -10.07 -2.53 -29.16
C GLU A 270 -8.85 -3.45 -29.37
N VAL A 271 -9.03 -4.77 -29.26
CA VAL A 271 -8.00 -5.77 -29.58
C VAL A 271 -7.52 -5.58 -31.01
N ALA A 272 -8.46 -5.51 -31.98
CA ALA A 272 -8.11 -5.28 -33.39
C ALA A 272 -7.39 -3.94 -33.63
N ARG A 273 -7.77 -2.88 -32.90
CA ARG A 273 -7.09 -1.58 -32.94
C ARG A 273 -5.64 -1.68 -32.47
N ILE A 274 -5.41 -2.40 -31.37
CA ILE A 274 -4.06 -2.62 -30.82
C ILE A 274 -3.22 -3.46 -31.81
N GLU A 275 -3.76 -4.55 -32.36
CA GLU A 275 -3.07 -5.40 -33.33
C GLU A 275 -2.70 -4.64 -34.61
N HIS A 276 -3.56 -3.70 -35.02
CA HIS A 276 -3.28 -2.86 -36.21
C HIS A 276 -2.22 -1.77 -35.93
N ALA A 277 -2.07 -1.34 -34.68
CA ALA A 277 -1.11 -0.29 -34.30
C ALA A 277 0.34 -0.79 -34.27
N THR A 278 0.56 -2.05 -33.89
CA THR A 278 1.91 -2.63 -33.76
C THR A 278 1.90 -4.15 -33.88
N ASP A 279 3.00 -4.71 -34.41
CA ASP A 279 3.27 -6.15 -34.43
C ASP A 279 4.12 -6.62 -33.24
N VAL A 280 4.61 -5.70 -32.42
CA VAL A 280 5.50 -6.00 -31.27
C VAL A 280 4.66 -6.44 -30.07
N PRO A 281 4.80 -7.69 -29.58
CA PRO A 281 3.96 -8.19 -28.48
C PRO A 281 4.03 -7.36 -27.22
N LEU A 282 5.20 -6.83 -26.86
CA LEU A 282 5.39 -6.01 -25.66
C LEU A 282 4.64 -4.66 -25.76
N GLU A 283 4.64 -4.04 -26.93
CA GLU A 283 3.88 -2.82 -27.18
C GLU A 283 2.37 -3.10 -27.09
N ARG A 284 1.90 -4.24 -27.65
CA ARG A 284 0.51 -4.68 -27.52
C ARG A 284 0.11 -4.86 -26.05
N ALA A 285 0.97 -5.49 -25.25
CA ALA A 285 0.74 -5.68 -23.81
C ALA A 285 0.68 -4.33 -23.07
N ALA A 286 1.58 -3.41 -23.38
CA ALA A 286 1.59 -2.06 -22.80
C ALA A 286 0.31 -1.27 -23.15
N MET A 287 -0.15 -1.34 -24.40
CA MET A 287 -1.36 -0.68 -24.85
C MET A 287 -2.62 -1.27 -24.18
N ALA A 288 -2.70 -2.60 -24.03
CA ALA A 288 -3.79 -3.26 -23.33
C ALA A 288 -3.81 -2.90 -21.84
N LEU A 289 -2.66 -2.94 -21.17
CA LEU A 289 -2.52 -2.55 -19.78
C LEU A 289 -2.94 -1.11 -19.53
N ARG A 290 -2.41 -0.18 -20.33
CA ARG A 290 -2.79 1.24 -20.29
C ARG A 290 -4.30 1.43 -20.43
N MET A 291 -4.93 0.75 -21.40
CA MET A 291 -6.36 0.85 -21.63
C MET A 291 -7.17 0.37 -20.40
N VAL A 292 -6.77 -0.75 -19.79
CA VAL A 292 -7.43 -1.25 -18.58
C VAL A 292 -7.22 -0.31 -17.40
N GLN A 293 -6.04 0.30 -17.27
CA GLN A 293 -5.76 1.26 -16.20
C GLN A 293 -6.51 2.58 -16.37
N ASP A 294 -6.48 3.16 -17.57
CA ASP A 294 -6.98 4.51 -17.84
C ASP A 294 -8.50 4.54 -18.06
N GLU A 295 -9.09 3.48 -18.68
CA GLU A 295 -10.49 3.46 -19.10
C GLU A 295 -11.43 2.73 -18.13
N VAL A 296 -10.91 1.91 -17.24
CA VAL A 296 -11.68 1.15 -16.25
C VAL A 296 -11.32 1.61 -14.84
N SER A 297 -12.25 2.28 -14.17
CA SER A 297 -12.07 2.72 -12.79
C SER A 297 -11.93 1.53 -11.85
N TYR A 298 -11.00 1.63 -10.89
CA TYR A 298 -10.86 0.62 -9.87
C TYR A 298 -11.94 0.79 -8.79
N LEU A 299 -12.69 -0.29 -8.55
CA LEU A 299 -13.66 -0.40 -7.48
C LEU A 299 -13.25 -1.60 -6.63
N LEU A 300 -12.71 -1.35 -5.44
CA LEU A 300 -12.22 -2.41 -4.56
C LEU A 300 -13.40 -3.25 -4.07
N ASN A 301 -13.33 -4.56 -4.37
CA ASN A 301 -14.21 -5.58 -3.79
C ASN A 301 -13.29 -6.70 -3.32
N GLY A 302 -12.79 -6.56 -2.09
CA GLY A 302 -11.65 -7.29 -1.56
C GLY A 302 -11.79 -8.80 -1.62
N MET A 303 -10.69 -9.48 -1.92
CA MET A 303 -10.60 -10.94 -1.89
C MET A 303 -10.56 -11.47 -0.45
N ASP A 304 -10.04 -10.70 0.46
CA ASP A 304 -9.97 -10.97 1.90
C ASP A 304 -11.37 -11.15 2.54
N GLY A 305 -12.40 -10.51 1.97
CA GLY A 305 -13.82 -10.71 2.32
C GLY A 305 -14.47 -11.94 1.71
N GLY A 306 -13.74 -12.81 0.98
CA GLY A 306 -14.27 -14.01 0.34
C GLY A 306 -14.94 -13.74 -1.01
N ASN A 307 -14.69 -12.62 -1.65
CA ASN A 307 -15.22 -12.34 -2.98
C ASN A 307 -14.22 -12.75 -4.07
N TYR A 308 -14.32 -14.01 -4.52
CA TYR A 308 -13.39 -14.60 -5.50
C TYR A 308 -13.90 -14.58 -6.95
N LEU A 309 -15.17 -14.24 -7.18
CA LEU A 309 -15.77 -14.27 -8.51
C LEU A 309 -15.46 -12.98 -9.29
N PRO A 310 -14.78 -13.05 -10.45
CA PRO A 310 -14.55 -11.88 -11.28
C PRO A 310 -15.82 -11.47 -12.03
N GLN A 311 -16.00 -10.19 -12.26
CA GLN A 311 -16.97 -9.68 -13.24
C GLN A 311 -16.51 -10.06 -14.66
N ALA A 312 -17.43 -10.44 -15.51
CA ALA A 312 -17.13 -10.82 -16.90
C ALA A 312 -16.50 -9.64 -17.68
N PRO A 313 -15.53 -9.89 -18.58
CA PRO A 313 -14.82 -8.85 -19.34
C PRO A 313 -15.75 -7.86 -20.06
N GLU A 314 -16.76 -8.33 -20.78
CA GLU A 314 -17.73 -7.46 -21.48
C GLU A 314 -18.50 -6.54 -20.52
N LEU A 315 -18.84 -7.05 -19.34
CA LEU A 315 -19.55 -6.26 -18.32
C LEU A 315 -18.60 -5.22 -17.68
N THR A 316 -17.37 -5.62 -17.38
CA THR A 316 -16.32 -4.72 -16.86
C THR A 316 -16.07 -3.58 -17.83
N TRP A 317 -15.93 -3.89 -19.10
CA TRP A 317 -15.72 -2.90 -20.15
C TRP A 317 -16.92 -1.98 -20.35
N ALA A 318 -18.14 -2.53 -20.37
CA ALA A 318 -19.38 -1.75 -20.52
C ALA A 318 -19.61 -0.80 -19.34
N ASN A 319 -19.34 -1.26 -18.13
CA ASN A 319 -19.54 -0.48 -16.90
C ASN A 319 -18.42 0.54 -16.64
N ARG A 320 -17.22 0.36 -17.24
CA ARG A 320 -16.04 1.17 -16.98
C ARG A 320 -15.59 1.17 -15.52
N TYR A 321 -15.91 0.10 -14.79
CA TYR A 321 -15.37 -0.17 -13.45
C TYR A 321 -15.25 -1.67 -13.18
N GLY A 322 -14.32 -2.03 -12.31
CA GLY A 322 -14.09 -3.39 -11.84
C GLY A 322 -13.06 -3.43 -10.72
N ASP A 323 -13.07 -4.53 -9.97
CA ASP A 323 -12.06 -4.82 -8.96
C ASP A 323 -10.79 -5.46 -9.59
N CYS A 324 -9.83 -5.86 -8.76
CA CYS A 324 -8.58 -6.48 -9.22
C CYS A 324 -8.85 -7.71 -10.11
N LYS A 325 -9.81 -8.57 -9.73
CA LYS A 325 -10.17 -9.79 -10.46
C LYS A 325 -10.80 -9.49 -11.82
N ALA A 326 -11.72 -8.52 -11.85
CA ALA A 326 -12.42 -8.09 -13.06
C ALA A 326 -11.47 -7.44 -14.07
N LYS A 327 -10.60 -6.54 -13.59
CA LYS A 327 -9.59 -5.86 -14.42
C LYS A 327 -8.53 -6.85 -14.91
N SER A 328 -8.12 -7.80 -14.06
CA SER A 328 -7.16 -8.86 -14.45
C SER A 328 -7.76 -9.81 -15.47
N LEU A 329 -9.02 -10.23 -15.31
CA LEU A 329 -9.68 -11.10 -16.30
C LEU A 329 -9.88 -10.39 -17.65
N LEU A 330 -10.22 -9.09 -17.64
CA LEU A 330 -10.31 -8.29 -18.86
C LEU A 330 -8.97 -8.20 -19.57
N LEU A 331 -7.90 -7.84 -18.83
CA LEU A 331 -6.55 -7.76 -19.38
C LEU A 331 -6.07 -9.11 -19.93
N LEU A 332 -6.26 -10.19 -19.16
CA LEU A 332 -5.93 -11.55 -19.55
C LEU A 332 -6.63 -11.97 -20.85
N ALA A 333 -7.93 -11.68 -20.98
CA ALA A 333 -8.70 -11.97 -22.17
C ALA A 333 -8.17 -11.22 -23.40
N MET A 334 -7.83 -9.94 -23.25
CA MET A 334 -7.24 -9.15 -24.34
C MET A 334 -5.87 -9.66 -24.76
N LEU A 335 -4.96 -9.95 -23.81
CA LEU A 335 -3.63 -10.46 -24.08
C LEU A 335 -3.69 -11.80 -24.85
N ARG A 336 -4.51 -12.72 -24.36
CA ARG A 336 -4.70 -14.03 -25.01
C ARG A 336 -5.35 -13.91 -26.40
N ALA A 337 -6.29 -13.00 -26.59
CA ALA A 337 -6.88 -12.73 -27.90
C ALA A 337 -5.83 -12.24 -28.92
N MET A 338 -4.79 -11.51 -28.46
CA MET A 338 -3.66 -11.07 -29.30
C MET A 338 -2.54 -12.12 -29.40
N GLY A 339 -2.76 -13.37 -28.91
CA GLY A 339 -1.78 -14.44 -28.96
C GLY A 339 -0.61 -14.29 -27.97
N ILE A 340 -0.73 -13.45 -26.96
CA ILE A 340 0.28 -13.28 -25.89
C ILE A 340 0.04 -14.32 -24.82
N GLU A 341 1.06 -15.11 -24.49
CA GLU A 341 1.02 -16.06 -23.37
C GLU A 341 0.90 -15.30 -22.06
N ALA A 342 -0.21 -15.53 -21.34
CA ALA A 342 -0.49 -14.84 -20.09
C ALA A 342 -1.38 -15.69 -19.17
N GLU A 343 -1.24 -15.47 -17.86
CA GLU A 343 -2.02 -16.12 -16.81
C GLU A 343 -2.38 -15.13 -15.69
N ALA A 344 -3.50 -15.36 -15.02
CA ALA A 344 -3.83 -14.66 -13.79
C ALA A 344 -2.97 -15.20 -12.65
N VAL A 345 -2.55 -14.34 -11.75
CA VAL A 345 -1.79 -14.72 -10.56
C VAL A 345 -2.36 -14.05 -9.31
N LEU A 346 -2.47 -14.81 -8.23
CA LEU A 346 -2.79 -14.30 -6.89
C LEU A 346 -1.52 -13.80 -6.22
N VAL A 347 -1.62 -12.66 -5.56
CA VAL A 347 -0.54 -12.04 -4.78
C VAL A 347 -1.10 -11.44 -3.50
N ASP A 348 -0.24 -11.16 -2.53
CA ASP A 348 -0.56 -10.36 -1.36
C ASP A 348 0.18 -9.03 -1.48
N SER A 349 -0.57 -7.91 -1.47
CA SER A 349 -0.03 -6.57 -1.70
C SER A 349 0.59 -5.94 -0.47
N ASP A 350 0.21 -6.40 0.72
CA ASP A 350 0.68 -5.86 1.99
C ASP A 350 1.87 -6.64 2.56
N ASN A 351 1.82 -7.96 2.51
CA ASN A 351 2.83 -8.82 3.13
C ASN A 351 3.12 -10.10 2.33
N GLY A 352 3.34 -9.97 1.02
CA GLY A 352 3.55 -11.09 0.12
C GLY A 352 4.72 -12.04 0.48
N ASP A 353 5.68 -11.57 1.28
CA ASP A 353 6.73 -12.42 1.84
C ASP A 353 6.18 -13.49 2.81
N ALA A 354 5.11 -13.17 3.54
CA ALA A 354 4.48 -14.10 4.48
C ALA A 354 3.66 -15.21 3.80
N VAL A 355 3.31 -15.08 2.52
CA VAL A 355 2.56 -16.09 1.78
C VAL A 355 3.27 -17.44 1.80
N ALA A 356 4.61 -17.47 1.67
CA ALA A 356 5.39 -18.72 1.68
C ALA A 356 5.32 -19.48 3.00
N ILE A 357 5.01 -18.80 4.10
CA ILE A 357 4.85 -19.42 5.42
C ILE A 357 3.38 -19.66 5.79
N SER A 358 2.44 -19.20 4.98
CA SER A 358 0.99 -19.34 5.21
C SER A 358 0.48 -20.75 4.95
N GLN A 359 -0.71 -21.06 5.48
CA GLN A 359 -1.49 -22.23 5.09
C GLN A 359 -1.97 -22.03 3.64
N PRO A 360 -1.92 -23.06 2.78
CA PRO A 360 -2.52 -22.97 1.45
C PRO A 360 -4.03 -22.72 1.52
N ILE A 361 -4.44 -21.47 1.39
CA ILE A 361 -5.82 -21.01 1.31
C ILE A 361 -5.91 -19.79 0.39
N PRO A 362 -7.02 -19.60 -0.35
CA PRO A 362 -7.23 -18.38 -1.15
C PRO A 362 -7.15 -17.08 -0.32
N GLY A 363 -7.54 -17.12 0.95
CA GLY A 363 -7.47 -15.98 1.87
C GLY A 363 -6.07 -15.59 2.34
N ALA A 364 -5.01 -16.26 1.85
CA ALA A 364 -3.63 -15.82 2.01
C ALA A 364 -3.24 -14.72 1.00
N PHE A 365 -4.15 -14.36 0.10
CA PHE A 365 -3.95 -13.35 -0.94
C PHE A 365 -5.06 -12.31 -0.88
N ASP A 366 -4.70 -11.07 -1.10
CA ASP A 366 -5.62 -9.93 -1.14
C ASP A 366 -5.79 -9.34 -2.55
N HIS A 367 -4.90 -9.68 -3.48
CA HIS A 367 -4.83 -9.04 -4.79
C HIS A 367 -4.61 -10.02 -5.94
N MET A 368 -4.96 -9.58 -7.15
CA MET A 368 -4.79 -10.33 -8.40
C MET A 368 -4.26 -9.45 -9.51
N ILE A 369 -3.26 -9.97 -10.23
CA ILE A 369 -2.67 -9.33 -11.41
C ILE A 369 -2.51 -10.34 -12.55
N VAL A 370 -1.91 -9.93 -13.66
CA VAL A 370 -1.63 -10.79 -14.82
C VAL A 370 -0.10 -10.92 -15.00
N ARG A 371 0.39 -12.15 -15.10
CA ARG A 371 1.73 -12.44 -15.58
C ARG A 371 1.68 -12.73 -17.07
N ALA A 372 2.44 -11.98 -17.88
CA ALA A 372 2.60 -12.21 -19.33
C ALA A 372 4.02 -12.70 -19.62
N HIS A 373 4.15 -13.73 -20.44
CA HIS A 373 5.45 -14.25 -20.88
C HIS A 373 5.74 -13.80 -22.31
N ILE A 374 6.70 -12.90 -22.49
CA ILE A 374 7.00 -12.28 -23.81
C ILE A 374 8.51 -12.37 -24.05
N ALA A 375 8.90 -13.00 -25.16
CA ALA A 375 10.29 -13.13 -25.59
C ALA A 375 11.23 -13.70 -24.50
N GLY A 376 10.74 -14.65 -23.71
CA GLY A 376 11.52 -15.29 -22.62
C GLY A 376 11.58 -14.49 -21.33
N THR A 377 10.80 -13.41 -21.20
CA THR A 377 10.75 -12.55 -20.00
C THR A 377 9.33 -12.52 -19.45
N ASP A 378 9.22 -12.61 -18.12
CA ASP A 378 7.96 -12.45 -17.42
C ASP A 378 7.70 -10.97 -17.09
N TYR A 379 6.50 -10.49 -17.40
CA TYR A 379 6.01 -9.16 -17.10
C TYR A 379 4.85 -9.25 -16.13
N TRP A 380 4.88 -8.47 -15.06
CA TRP A 380 3.88 -8.44 -14.00
C TRP A 380 2.97 -7.24 -14.20
N LEU A 381 1.78 -7.49 -14.73
CA LEU A 381 0.88 -6.46 -15.24
C LEU A 381 -0.28 -6.23 -14.27
N ASP A 382 -0.21 -5.14 -13.52
CA ASP A 382 -1.27 -4.77 -12.59
C ASP A 382 -2.27 -3.80 -13.23
N GLY A 383 -3.43 -4.31 -13.57
CA GLY A 383 -4.52 -3.50 -14.15
C GLY A 383 -5.12 -2.47 -13.19
N THR A 384 -4.88 -2.58 -11.88
CA THR A 384 -5.43 -1.67 -10.86
C THR A 384 -4.54 -0.47 -10.58
N ASN A 385 -3.27 -0.57 -10.92
CA ASN A 385 -2.30 0.52 -10.82
C ASN A 385 -2.63 1.63 -11.84
N ALA A 386 -1.85 2.69 -11.86
CA ALA A 386 -2.00 3.82 -12.79
C ALA A 386 -0.66 4.24 -13.37
N GLY A 387 -0.68 4.77 -14.59
CA GLY A 387 0.48 5.37 -15.22
C GLY A 387 1.49 4.41 -15.85
N SER A 388 1.21 3.09 -15.85
CA SER A 388 2.09 2.14 -16.56
C SER A 388 2.10 2.40 -18.06
N ARG A 389 3.28 2.44 -18.64
CA ARG A 389 3.51 2.63 -20.09
C ARG A 389 4.61 1.67 -20.55
N LEU A 390 4.89 1.66 -21.84
CA LEU A 390 5.94 0.80 -22.40
C LEU A 390 7.31 1.00 -21.71
N ALA A 391 7.63 2.23 -21.33
CA ALA A 391 8.90 2.56 -20.66
C ALA A 391 9.02 2.02 -19.23
N THR A 392 7.90 1.67 -18.58
CA THR A 392 7.84 1.18 -17.21
C THR A 392 7.18 -0.20 -17.08
N ILE A 393 6.89 -0.87 -18.20
CA ILE A 393 6.21 -2.16 -18.21
C ILE A 393 7.05 -3.29 -17.60
N ASP A 394 8.35 -3.10 -17.53
CA ASP A 394 9.30 -4.06 -16.93
C ASP A 394 9.46 -3.91 -15.42
N GLU A 395 8.81 -2.93 -14.79
CA GLU A 395 8.76 -2.79 -13.35
C GLU A 395 8.13 -4.02 -12.70
N VAL A 396 8.74 -4.50 -11.62
CA VAL A 396 8.27 -5.67 -10.88
C VAL A 396 7.75 -5.22 -9.51
N PRO A 397 6.44 -5.39 -9.24
CA PRO A 397 5.88 -5.04 -7.94
C PRO A 397 6.48 -5.85 -6.78
N ASP A 398 6.47 -5.28 -5.57
CA ASP A 398 7.00 -5.94 -4.36
C ASP A 398 5.97 -6.89 -3.73
N PHE A 399 5.62 -7.97 -4.42
CA PHE A 399 4.64 -8.95 -3.93
C PHE A 399 5.28 -10.21 -3.34
N GLY A 400 6.60 -10.32 -3.31
CA GLY A 400 7.32 -11.47 -2.76
C GLY A 400 7.02 -12.79 -3.48
N TRP A 401 5.80 -13.32 -3.29
CA TRP A 401 5.34 -14.58 -3.88
C TRP A 401 4.04 -14.39 -4.66
N ALA A 402 3.89 -15.18 -5.73
CA ALA A 402 2.68 -15.23 -6.53
C ALA A 402 2.22 -16.67 -6.74
N LEU A 403 0.89 -16.89 -6.82
CA LEU A 403 0.31 -18.18 -7.17
C LEU A 403 -0.31 -18.11 -8.57
N PRO A 404 0.29 -18.74 -9.59
CA PRO A 404 -0.33 -18.84 -10.91
C PRO A 404 -1.64 -19.62 -10.86
N ILE A 405 -2.64 -19.16 -11.60
CA ILE A 405 -3.98 -19.80 -11.65
C ILE A 405 -4.05 -20.70 -12.88
N ARG A 406 -3.98 -22.01 -12.68
CA ARG A 406 -3.94 -23.03 -13.73
C ARG A 406 -4.89 -24.19 -13.45
N SER A 407 -5.46 -24.77 -14.51
CA SER A 407 -6.36 -25.94 -14.42
C SER A 407 -5.67 -27.21 -13.91
N GLU A 408 -4.38 -27.35 -14.17
CA GLU A 408 -3.54 -28.45 -13.66
C GLU A 408 -2.98 -28.19 -12.25
N GLY A 409 -3.23 -26.99 -11.71
CA GLY A 409 -2.63 -26.51 -10.47
C GLY A 409 -1.25 -25.88 -10.70
N ALA A 410 -0.80 -25.09 -9.73
CA ALA A 410 0.53 -24.49 -9.68
C ALA A 410 1.00 -24.31 -8.24
N ASP A 411 2.30 -24.38 -8.04
CA ASP A 411 2.93 -23.98 -6.78
C ASP A 411 3.22 -22.46 -6.76
N LEU A 412 3.55 -21.93 -5.59
CA LEU A 412 4.04 -20.57 -5.44
C LEU A 412 5.30 -20.34 -6.27
N ILE A 413 5.37 -19.21 -6.92
CA ILE A 413 6.58 -18.75 -7.61
C ILE A 413 7.07 -17.44 -7.00
N PRO A 414 8.39 -17.21 -6.89
CA PRO A 414 8.92 -15.94 -6.41
C PRO A 414 8.72 -14.85 -7.45
N VAL A 415 8.34 -13.67 -7.01
CA VAL A 415 8.31 -12.44 -7.81
C VAL A 415 9.72 -11.85 -7.81
N THR A 416 10.54 -12.30 -8.78
CA THR A 416 11.95 -11.90 -8.83
C THR A 416 12.09 -10.47 -9.30
N GLN A 417 12.71 -9.63 -8.47
CA GLN A 417 12.93 -8.22 -8.72
C GLN A 417 13.93 -7.98 -9.86
N ARG A 418 13.73 -6.89 -10.58
CA ARG A 418 14.64 -6.37 -11.62
C ARG A 418 14.95 -4.90 -11.35
N TRP A 419 16.17 -4.49 -11.69
CA TRP A 419 16.55 -3.09 -11.60
C TRP A 419 15.77 -2.28 -12.62
N PRO A 420 15.11 -1.17 -12.24
CA PRO A 420 14.43 -0.28 -13.17
C PRO A 420 15.37 0.23 -14.27
N GLN A 421 14.87 0.33 -15.52
CA GLN A 421 15.65 0.82 -16.65
C GLN A 421 15.64 2.35 -16.75
N ALA A 422 14.61 3.00 -16.19
CA ALA A 422 14.46 4.45 -16.18
C ALA A 422 14.17 4.89 -14.72
N PRO A 423 14.58 6.11 -14.35
CA PRO A 423 14.26 6.63 -13.02
C PRO A 423 12.76 6.97 -12.91
N ASP A 424 12.19 6.70 -11.73
CA ASP A 424 10.84 7.14 -11.36
C ASP A 424 10.77 8.66 -11.25
N ARG A 425 11.86 9.26 -10.75
CA ARG A 425 12.06 10.71 -10.72
C ARG A 425 13.41 11.07 -11.33
N LEU A 426 13.41 11.98 -12.32
CA LEU A 426 14.61 12.63 -12.82
C LEU A 426 14.52 14.13 -12.55
N LEU A 427 15.35 14.62 -11.64
CA LEU A 427 15.48 16.04 -11.31
C LEU A 427 16.67 16.63 -12.08
N LYS A 428 16.43 17.68 -12.86
CA LYS A 428 17.48 18.48 -13.50
C LYS A 428 17.42 19.90 -12.95
N VAL A 429 18.51 20.37 -12.36
CA VAL A 429 18.59 21.71 -11.79
C VAL A 429 19.76 22.46 -12.41
N THR A 430 19.51 23.69 -12.82
CA THR A 430 20.59 24.64 -13.13
C THR A 430 20.62 25.70 -12.05
N TYR A 431 21.76 25.79 -11.36
CA TYR A 431 22.07 26.82 -10.37
C TYR A 431 22.92 27.89 -11.01
N ASP A 432 22.42 29.12 -11.09
CA ASP A 432 23.17 30.29 -11.55
C ASP A 432 23.82 31.00 -10.35
N MET A 433 25.12 30.74 -10.16
CA MET A 433 25.95 31.40 -9.15
C MET A 433 26.78 32.54 -9.79
N SER A 434 26.58 32.89 -11.04
CA SER A 434 27.38 33.88 -11.79
C SER A 434 27.31 35.29 -11.17
N ALA A 435 26.22 35.61 -10.45
CA ALA A 435 26.09 36.87 -9.71
C ALA A 435 27.12 36.99 -8.56
N GLY A 436 27.68 35.88 -8.08
CA GLY A 436 28.68 35.84 -7.04
C GLY A 436 28.12 35.24 -5.73
N VAL A 437 29.03 35.00 -4.81
CA VAL A 437 28.77 34.29 -3.54
C VAL A 437 27.98 35.10 -2.50
N ASP A 438 27.78 36.38 -2.72
CA ASP A 438 27.03 37.29 -1.83
C ASP A 438 25.54 37.32 -2.11
N MET A 439 25.11 36.67 -3.22
CA MET A 439 23.73 36.71 -3.71
C MET A 439 23.03 35.37 -3.55
N PRO A 440 21.68 35.38 -3.41
CA PRO A 440 20.93 34.15 -3.55
C PRO A 440 21.20 33.51 -4.91
N VAL A 441 21.19 32.19 -4.96
CA VAL A 441 21.37 31.45 -6.21
C VAL A 441 20.03 31.38 -6.95
N LEU A 442 20.03 31.85 -8.19
CA LEU A 442 18.86 31.62 -9.06
C LEU A 442 18.88 30.19 -9.58
N TYR A 443 17.72 29.57 -9.68
CA TYR A 443 17.64 28.23 -10.23
C TYR A 443 16.47 28.02 -11.19
N THR A 444 16.70 27.11 -12.11
CA THR A 444 15.65 26.42 -12.88
C THR A 444 15.66 24.96 -12.53
N ALA A 445 14.50 24.40 -12.21
CA ALA A 445 14.30 22.99 -11.97
C ALA A 445 13.38 22.40 -13.05
N ASP A 446 13.78 21.26 -13.62
CA ASP A 446 13.01 20.48 -14.59
C ASP A 446 12.93 19.05 -14.09
N ILE A 447 11.73 18.62 -13.69
CA ILE A 447 11.52 17.37 -12.99
C ILE A 447 10.58 16.50 -13.79
N GLU A 448 11.02 15.31 -14.12
CA GLU A 448 10.20 14.26 -14.72
C GLU A 448 9.83 13.23 -13.68
N PHE A 449 8.53 12.93 -13.58
CA PHE A 449 7.97 11.84 -12.76
C PHE A 449 7.33 10.81 -13.68
N ARG A 450 7.64 9.53 -13.47
CA ARG A 450 7.15 8.42 -14.32
C ARG A 450 6.27 7.47 -13.53
N GLY A 451 5.58 6.59 -14.25
CA GLY A 451 4.76 5.54 -13.68
C GLY A 451 3.70 6.07 -12.71
N SER A 452 3.53 5.38 -11.59
CA SER A 452 2.58 5.79 -10.55
C SER A 452 2.89 7.14 -9.92
N MET A 453 4.16 7.52 -9.86
CA MET A 453 4.59 8.83 -9.37
C MET A 453 4.14 9.94 -10.34
N GLY A 454 4.30 9.74 -11.66
CA GLY A 454 3.80 10.67 -12.68
C GLY A 454 2.28 10.79 -12.68
N ALA A 455 1.58 9.68 -12.52
CA ALA A 455 0.12 9.66 -12.49
C ALA A 455 -0.49 10.50 -11.35
N ARG A 456 0.21 10.64 -10.22
CA ARG A 456 -0.22 11.51 -9.11
C ARG A 456 -0.26 12.99 -9.48
N TRP A 457 0.60 13.45 -10.38
CA TRP A 457 0.67 14.83 -10.85
C TRP A 457 -0.31 15.14 -11.99
N ARG A 458 -1.07 14.16 -12.46
CA ARG A 458 -2.02 14.34 -13.58
C ARG A 458 -3.13 15.34 -13.24
N THR A 459 -3.60 15.34 -12.00
CA THR A 459 -4.65 16.26 -11.53
C THR A 459 -4.15 17.69 -11.47
N GLU A 460 -2.95 17.90 -10.92
CA GLU A 460 -2.29 19.21 -10.84
C GLU A 460 -1.97 19.76 -12.22
N ALA A 461 -1.58 18.91 -13.17
CA ALA A 461 -1.32 19.29 -14.55
C ALA A 461 -2.56 19.79 -15.30
N ALA A 462 -3.76 19.44 -14.85
CA ALA A 462 -5.02 19.88 -15.43
C ALA A 462 -5.55 21.21 -14.84
N LEU A 463 -4.84 21.79 -13.85
CA LEU A 463 -5.24 23.05 -13.20
C LEU A 463 -4.71 24.27 -13.98
N ASP A 464 -5.60 25.24 -14.20
CA ASP A 464 -5.24 26.52 -14.85
C ASP A 464 -4.83 27.61 -13.82
N ASP A 465 -4.97 27.33 -12.52
CA ASP A 465 -4.66 28.28 -11.45
C ASP A 465 -3.17 28.29 -11.13
N GLN A 466 -2.47 29.34 -11.60
CA GLN A 466 -1.03 29.52 -11.40
C GLN A 466 -0.61 29.53 -9.93
N MET A 467 -1.43 30.05 -9.02
CA MET A 467 -1.11 30.07 -7.58
C MET A 467 -1.10 28.66 -6.99
N ILE A 468 -2.00 27.79 -7.43
CA ILE A 468 -2.04 26.39 -6.98
C ILE A 468 -0.82 25.64 -7.53
N VAL A 469 -0.50 25.82 -8.81
CA VAL A 469 0.67 25.19 -9.46
C VAL A 469 1.97 25.61 -8.79
N VAL A 470 2.18 26.92 -8.58
CA VAL A 470 3.36 27.43 -7.86
C VAL A 470 3.40 26.94 -6.41
N GLY A 471 2.23 26.87 -5.75
CA GLY A 471 2.12 26.35 -4.39
C GLY A 471 2.53 24.86 -4.30
N ALA A 472 2.09 24.02 -5.22
CA ALA A 472 2.46 22.63 -5.30
C ALA A 472 3.96 22.45 -5.59
N ALA A 473 4.51 23.23 -6.54
CA ALA A 473 5.93 23.26 -6.86
C ALA A 473 6.78 23.69 -5.66
N THR A 474 6.38 24.75 -4.94
CA THR A 474 7.06 25.24 -3.75
C THR A 474 7.12 24.15 -2.68
N LYS A 475 5.98 23.54 -2.37
CA LYS A 475 5.93 22.48 -1.36
C LYS A 475 6.84 21.28 -1.71
N TYR A 476 6.90 20.93 -3.00
CA TYR A 476 7.76 19.83 -3.44
C TYR A 476 9.25 20.19 -3.41
N LEU A 477 9.61 21.41 -3.85
CA LEU A 477 11.00 21.85 -3.98
C LEU A 477 11.61 22.38 -2.67
N GLU A 478 10.77 22.68 -1.65
CA GLU A 478 11.22 23.18 -0.34
C GLU A 478 12.21 22.20 0.31
N ASP A 479 11.94 20.90 0.24
CA ASP A 479 12.79 19.86 0.83
C ASP A 479 13.99 19.48 -0.06
N VAL A 480 13.96 19.80 -1.37
CA VAL A 480 14.97 19.36 -2.34
C VAL A 480 15.99 20.47 -2.62
N ILE A 481 15.52 21.69 -2.82
CA ILE A 481 16.32 22.85 -3.22
C ILE A 481 16.32 23.91 -2.10
N GLY A 482 15.18 24.08 -1.45
CA GLY A 482 14.92 25.20 -0.54
C GLY A 482 14.60 26.50 -1.28
N GLY A 483 14.53 27.60 -0.52
CA GLY A 483 14.28 28.93 -1.08
C GLY A 483 12.83 29.18 -1.46
N VAL A 484 12.61 29.88 -2.59
CA VAL A 484 11.28 30.30 -3.06
C VAL A 484 11.11 30.02 -4.54
N VAL A 485 9.92 29.59 -4.94
CA VAL A 485 9.51 29.43 -6.33
C VAL A 485 8.66 30.64 -6.74
N TYR A 486 8.97 31.28 -7.87
CA TYR A 486 8.21 32.41 -8.39
C TYR A 486 7.55 32.14 -9.74
N ASP A 487 7.89 31.06 -10.40
CA ASP A 487 7.20 30.57 -11.59
C ASP A 487 7.24 29.06 -11.65
N ALA A 488 6.14 28.42 -12.05
CA ALA A 488 6.09 26.98 -12.21
C ALA A 488 5.05 26.57 -13.25
N ARG A 489 5.32 25.47 -13.92
CA ARG A 489 4.40 24.84 -14.86
C ARG A 489 4.43 23.33 -14.69
N ILE A 490 3.26 22.72 -14.63
CA ILE A 490 3.09 21.27 -14.61
C ILE A 490 2.41 20.84 -15.91
N THR A 491 2.91 19.80 -16.53
CA THR A 491 2.31 19.18 -17.72
C THR A 491 2.29 17.66 -17.53
N TYR A 492 1.33 17.00 -18.16
CA TYR A 492 1.27 15.55 -18.17
C TYR A 492 1.18 15.04 -19.61
N ASP A 493 2.10 14.18 -19.98
CA ASP A 493 2.08 13.45 -21.25
C ASP A 493 1.39 12.10 -21.03
N ASP A 494 0.14 12.00 -21.49
CA ASP A 494 -0.65 10.78 -21.37
C ASP A 494 -0.04 9.60 -22.15
N GLU A 495 0.68 9.85 -23.24
CA GLU A 495 1.29 8.80 -24.05
C GLU A 495 2.53 8.23 -23.38
N ALA A 496 3.40 9.10 -22.88
CA ALA A 496 4.61 8.72 -22.17
C ALA A 496 4.34 8.31 -20.71
N GLY A 497 3.20 8.70 -20.10
CA GLY A 497 2.93 8.53 -18.68
C GLY A 497 3.84 9.35 -17.78
N VAL A 498 4.26 10.53 -18.27
CA VAL A 498 5.25 11.39 -17.62
C VAL A 498 4.62 12.71 -17.22
N ALA A 499 4.69 13.03 -15.95
CA ALA A 499 4.47 14.39 -15.48
C ALA A 499 5.79 15.15 -15.53
N ARG A 500 5.75 16.41 -15.96
CA ARG A 500 6.89 17.31 -15.97
C ARG A 500 6.55 18.57 -15.22
N LEU A 501 7.33 18.84 -14.16
CA LEU A 501 7.29 20.08 -13.41
C LEU A 501 8.51 20.90 -13.79
N VAL A 502 8.28 22.09 -14.34
CA VAL A 502 9.33 23.09 -14.58
C VAL A 502 9.09 24.24 -13.63
N ALA A 503 10.12 24.67 -12.91
CA ALA A 503 10.03 25.75 -11.94
C ALA A 503 11.25 26.67 -12.00
N GLU A 504 11.03 27.96 -11.72
CA GLU A 504 12.06 28.98 -11.52
C GLU A 504 11.97 29.52 -10.09
N GLY A 505 13.13 29.72 -9.48
CA GLY A 505 13.18 30.15 -8.07
C GLY A 505 14.52 30.76 -7.65
N MET A 506 14.60 31.06 -6.36
CA MET A 506 15.83 31.55 -5.70
C MET A 506 16.09 30.72 -4.44
N ALA A 507 17.30 30.25 -4.27
CA ALA A 507 17.80 29.57 -3.08
C ALA A 507 18.72 30.50 -2.28
N PHE A 508 18.50 30.59 -0.97
CA PHE A 508 19.22 31.49 -0.06
C PHE A 508 20.28 30.72 0.71
N ASP A 509 21.29 31.47 1.21
CA ASP A 509 22.31 30.97 2.15
C ASP A 509 23.07 29.72 1.62
N GLN A 510 23.41 29.72 0.34
CA GLN A 510 24.04 28.58 -0.34
C GLN A 510 25.54 28.46 -0.09
N PHE A 511 26.16 29.45 0.55
CA PHE A 511 27.61 29.49 0.81
C PHE A 511 27.94 29.65 2.29
N GLU A 512 28.86 28.84 2.75
CA GLU A 512 29.54 29.04 4.04
C GLU A 512 30.88 29.73 3.82
N PHE A 513 31.18 30.71 4.69
CA PHE A 513 32.43 31.51 4.59
C PHE A 513 33.37 31.19 5.72
N ASP A 514 34.60 30.77 5.39
CA ASP A 514 35.69 30.64 6.34
C ASP A 514 37.01 31.20 5.75
N ARG A 515 37.62 32.19 6.38
CA ARG A 515 38.95 32.76 6.07
C ARG A 515 39.14 33.12 4.59
N GLY A 516 38.14 33.69 3.95
CA GLY A 516 38.20 34.12 2.53
C GLY A 516 37.92 33.03 1.53
N VAL A 517 37.43 31.87 1.96
CA VAL A 517 36.95 30.80 1.11
C VAL A 517 35.45 30.71 1.27
N ALA A 518 34.71 30.66 0.15
CA ALA A 518 33.30 30.34 0.11
C ALA A 518 33.14 28.84 -0.21
N SER A 519 32.39 28.13 0.59
CA SER A 519 32.10 26.69 0.41
C SER A 519 30.63 26.45 0.12
N HIS A 520 30.33 25.70 -0.93
CA HIS A 520 28.99 25.20 -1.24
C HIS A 520 28.98 23.68 -1.13
N TYR A 521 28.09 23.15 -0.28
CA TYR A 521 27.90 21.72 -0.10
C TYR A 521 26.90 21.20 -1.13
N VAL A 522 27.39 20.34 -2.01
CA VAL A 522 26.57 19.76 -3.07
C VAL A 522 25.71 18.65 -2.50
N THR A 523 24.39 18.79 -2.64
CA THR A 523 23.43 17.76 -2.21
C THR A 523 22.86 17.01 -3.41
N GLY A 524 22.61 15.74 -3.25
CA GLY A 524 22.05 14.89 -4.30
C GLY A 524 21.25 13.72 -3.71
N ALA A 525 20.84 12.82 -4.58
CA ALA A 525 20.05 11.65 -4.23
C ALA A 525 20.72 10.72 -3.18
N THR A 526 22.05 10.77 -3.06
CA THR A 526 22.83 9.98 -2.10
C THR A 526 23.06 10.71 -0.79
N THR A 527 22.79 12.02 -0.73
CA THR A 527 23.02 12.86 0.44
C THR A 527 22.11 12.46 1.60
N ASN A 528 22.65 12.47 2.82
CA ASN A 528 21.92 12.12 4.05
C ASN A 528 21.31 10.70 4.08
N TRP A 529 21.79 9.80 3.25
CA TRP A 529 21.33 8.42 3.28
C TRP A 529 21.71 7.75 4.60
N SER A 530 20.71 7.23 5.30
CA SER A 530 20.89 6.60 6.61
C SER A 530 20.60 5.10 6.56
N PHE A 531 21.50 4.31 7.14
CA PHE A 531 21.31 2.86 7.30
C PHE A 531 21.69 2.46 8.72
N GLN A 532 20.67 2.33 9.57
CA GLN A 532 20.86 2.06 11.00
C GLN A 532 19.92 0.95 11.49
N PRO A 533 19.99 -0.27 10.93
CA PRO A 533 19.19 -1.37 11.40
C PRO A 533 19.48 -1.68 12.87
N ASP A 534 18.43 -1.78 13.68
CA ASP A 534 18.54 -2.17 15.07
C ASP A 534 18.55 -3.69 15.22
N ARG A 535 19.63 -4.23 15.77
CA ARG A 535 19.80 -5.66 16.10
C ARG A 535 20.35 -5.83 17.52
N ALA A 536 20.03 -4.88 18.42
CA ALA A 536 20.54 -4.90 19.78
C ALA A 536 19.91 -6.02 20.63
N ARG A 537 18.66 -6.35 20.42
CA ARG A 537 17.99 -7.46 21.12
C ARG A 537 18.50 -8.80 20.64
N SER A 538 18.65 -9.78 21.54
CA SER A 538 19.12 -11.12 21.19
C SER A 538 18.23 -11.81 20.17
N ALA A 539 16.92 -11.66 20.27
CA ALA A 539 15.94 -12.21 19.34
C ALA A 539 16.06 -11.64 17.91
N TRP A 540 16.64 -10.44 17.76
CA TRP A 540 16.75 -9.77 16.46
C TRP A 540 18.03 -10.06 15.70
N ARG A 541 19.01 -10.68 16.34
CA ARG A 541 20.39 -10.82 15.80
C ARG A 541 20.48 -11.55 14.47
N GLU A 542 19.58 -12.49 14.23
CA GLU A 542 19.55 -13.30 13.00
C GLU A 542 18.55 -12.79 11.97
N ILE A 543 17.77 -11.74 12.31
CA ILE A 543 16.76 -11.19 11.41
C ILE A 543 17.45 -10.37 10.32
N PRO A 544 17.26 -10.69 9.03
CA PRO A 544 17.79 -9.88 7.94
C PRO A 544 17.11 -8.50 7.88
N TYR A 545 17.73 -7.57 7.21
CA TYR A 545 17.15 -6.28 6.84
C TYR A 545 16.46 -6.40 5.48
N ARG A 546 15.25 -5.89 5.34
CA ARG A 546 14.56 -5.79 4.06
C ARG A 546 14.57 -4.35 3.55
N THR A 547 15.01 -4.15 2.31
CA THR A 547 14.83 -2.88 1.62
C THR A 547 13.39 -2.77 1.10
N GLY A 548 12.88 -1.54 0.98
CA GLY A 548 11.66 -1.27 0.23
C GLY A 548 11.90 -1.16 -1.28
N GLY A 549 10.95 -0.62 -2.00
CA GLY A 549 11.05 -0.34 -3.43
C GLY A 549 10.08 -1.17 -4.28
N PRO A 550 10.30 -1.29 -5.61
CA PRO A 550 11.40 -0.66 -6.36
C PRO A 550 11.29 0.87 -6.41
N LEU A 551 12.44 1.56 -6.43
CA LEU A 551 12.49 3.01 -6.62
C LEU A 551 13.84 3.44 -7.19
N THR A 552 13.83 4.33 -8.18
CA THR A 552 15.02 4.98 -8.70
C THR A 552 14.84 6.50 -8.76
N MET A 553 15.73 7.20 -8.04
CA MET A 553 15.82 8.65 -8.03
C MET A 553 17.12 9.05 -8.69
N ALA A 554 17.04 9.92 -9.71
CA ALA A 554 18.21 10.45 -10.42
C ALA A 554 18.18 11.98 -10.41
N GLU A 555 19.33 12.58 -10.27
CA GLU A 555 19.51 14.02 -10.21
C GLU A 555 20.66 14.44 -11.11
N GLN A 556 20.50 15.57 -11.78
CA GLN A 556 21.48 16.22 -12.63
C GLN A 556 21.52 17.70 -12.27
N TRP A 557 22.64 18.16 -11.77
CA TRP A 557 22.84 19.53 -11.35
C TRP A 557 23.91 20.18 -12.22
N THR A 558 23.63 21.36 -12.73
CA THR A 558 24.56 22.19 -13.46
C THR A 558 24.72 23.50 -12.70
N TYR A 559 25.89 23.78 -12.22
CA TYR A 559 26.24 25.00 -11.49
C TYR A 559 27.02 25.93 -12.42
N GLN A 560 26.46 27.10 -12.71
CA GLN A 560 27.19 28.18 -13.38
C GLN A 560 28.03 28.89 -12.31
N LEU A 561 29.35 28.78 -12.42
CA LEU A 561 30.28 29.26 -11.39
C LEU A 561 30.39 30.80 -11.37
N PRO A 562 30.75 31.41 -10.23
CA PRO A 562 30.93 32.84 -10.12
C PRO A 562 32.04 33.35 -11.05
N GLU A 563 31.76 34.45 -11.77
CA GLU A 563 32.76 35.15 -12.57
C GLU A 563 33.89 35.74 -11.67
N ASN A 564 35.11 35.76 -12.15
CA ASN A 564 36.26 36.35 -11.49
C ASN A 564 36.61 35.75 -10.13
N SER A 565 36.45 34.45 -9.97
CA SER A 565 36.98 33.69 -8.86
C SER A 565 38.46 33.36 -9.12
N ASP A 566 39.33 33.46 -8.13
CA ASP A 566 40.75 33.14 -8.27
C ASP A 566 40.99 31.67 -8.54
N ALA A 567 40.28 30.81 -7.81
CA ALA A 567 40.33 29.37 -8.01
C ALA A 567 39.06 28.72 -7.47
N VAL A 568 38.59 27.74 -8.20
CA VAL A 568 37.51 26.84 -7.76
C VAL A 568 38.06 25.42 -7.61
N GLN A 569 37.82 24.81 -6.47
CA GLN A 569 38.27 23.45 -6.16
C GLN A 569 37.12 22.57 -5.80
N LEU A 570 37.18 21.32 -6.25
CA LEU A 570 36.25 20.26 -5.86
C LEU A 570 36.94 19.35 -4.84
N SER A 571 36.20 19.01 -3.77
CA SER A 571 36.61 17.99 -2.79
C SER A 571 35.46 17.06 -2.51
N GLY A 572 35.74 15.89 -1.94
CA GLY A 572 34.74 14.83 -1.72
C GLY A 572 34.90 13.68 -2.71
N ILE A 573 33.88 12.84 -2.84
CA ILE A 573 33.85 11.72 -3.78
C ILE A 573 33.24 12.21 -5.10
N ASP A 574 34.06 12.28 -6.13
CA ASP A 574 33.66 12.75 -7.48
C ASP A 574 33.06 11.63 -8.34
N THR A 575 33.44 10.38 -8.09
CA THR A 575 32.95 9.23 -8.85
C THR A 575 32.56 8.10 -7.90
N LEU A 576 31.35 7.56 -8.09
CA LEU A 576 30.81 6.45 -7.30
C LEU A 576 29.97 5.53 -8.20
N ASP A 577 30.16 4.22 -8.11
CA ASP A 577 29.25 3.17 -8.59
C ASP A 577 29.36 2.01 -7.62
N GLU A 578 28.49 1.96 -6.64
CA GLU A 578 28.58 1.02 -5.54
C GLU A 578 27.20 0.47 -5.15
N LEU A 579 27.14 -0.83 -4.88
CA LEU A 579 26.01 -1.50 -4.28
C LEU A 579 26.26 -1.66 -2.79
N ALA A 580 25.49 -0.98 -1.96
CA ALA A 580 25.58 -1.07 -0.51
C ALA A 580 24.18 -1.09 0.11
N ALA A 581 23.97 -1.93 1.13
CA ALA A 581 22.67 -2.05 1.80
C ALA A 581 21.49 -2.29 0.84
N GLY A 582 21.66 -3.07 -0.25
CA GLY A 582 20.64 -3.33 -1.25
C GLY A 582 20.31 -2.15 -2.17
N THR A 583 21.05 -1.05 -2.05
CA THR A 583 20.88 0.17 -2.84
C THR A 583 22.12 0.40 -3.71
N ARG A 584 21.90 0.65 -5.00
CA ARG A 584 22.95 1.09 -5.91
C ARG A 584 23.05 2.60 -5.87
N PHE A 585 24.23 3.09 -5.63
CA PHE A 585 24.59 4.50 -5.61
C PHE A 585 25.49 4.80 -6.79
N THR A 586 25.14 5.81 -7.59
CA THR A 586 26.02 6.26 -8.67
C THR A 586 26.24 7.78 -8.55
N ARG A 587 27.44 8.23 -8.84
CA ARG A 587 27.83 9.63 -8.84
C ARG A 587 28.84 9.91 -9.94
N ALA A 588 28.73 11.06 -10.58
CA ALA A 588 29.75 11.65 -11.41
C ALA A 588 29.76 13.17 -11.19
N ALA A 589 30.92 13.72 -10.88
CA ALA A 589 31.12 15.13 -10.64
C ALA A 589 32.28 15.64 -11.49
N GLU A 590 32.03 16.65 -12.33
CA GLU A 590 32.98 17.19 -13.32
C GLU A 590 33.09 18.70 -13.14
N LEU A 591 34.27 19.20 -12.76
CA LEU A 591 34.55 20.62 -12.63
C LEU A 591 35.20 21.12 -13.91
N GLY A 592 34.51 22.04 -14.65
CA GLY A 592 35.01 22.79 -15.79
C GLY A 592 35.48 24.20 -15.39
N GLU A 593 35.78 25.04 -16.39
CA GLU A 593 36.22 26.43 -16.16
C GLU A 593 35.10 27.37 -15.69
N GLU A 594 33.90 27.22 -16.27
CA GLU A 594 32.74 28.08 -15.99
C GLU A 594 31.58 27.33 -15.36
N THR A 595 31.62 25.99 -15.36
CA THR A 595 30.54 25.14 -14.90
C THR A 595 31.05 24.00 -14.05
N PHE A 596 30.21 23.58 -13.13
CA PHE A 596 30.37 22.31 -12.43
C PHE A 596 29.14 21.45 -12.72
N GLU A 597 29.36 20.23 -13.20
CA GLU A 597 28.29 19.25 -13.46
C GLU A 597 28.32 18.15 -12.40
N PHE A 598 27.17 17.84 -11.86
CA PHE A 598 26.98 16.81 -10.85
C PHE A 598 25.82 15.92 -11.23
N ARG A 599 26.05 14.62 -11.32
CA ARG A 599 25.02 13.60 -11.53
C ARG A 599 25.05 12.63 -10.37
N ASP A 600 23.91 12.37 -9.78
CA ASP A 600 23.80 11.52 -8.60
C ASP A 600 22.54 10.66 -8.70
N SER A 601 22.60 9.39 -8.31
CA SER A 601 21.40 8.56 -8.29
C SER A 601 21.43 7.50 -7.21
N THR A 602 20.23 7.16 -6.75
CA THR A 602 19.97 5.99 -5.92
C THR A 602 18.94 5.11 -6.58
N SER A 603 19.21 3.81 -6.64
CA SER A 603 18.28 2.81 -7.14
C SER A 603 18.24 1.64 -6.17
N TYR A 604 17.06 1.20 -5.78
CA TYR A 604 16.90 0.02 -4.94
C TYR A 604 15.69 -0.80 -5.35
N VAL A 605 15.78 -2.08 -5.13
CA VAL A 605 14.70 -3.05 -5.32
C VAL A 605 14.53 -3.84 -4.03
N PRO A 606 13.32 -4.36 -3.75
CA PRO A 606 13.10 -5.24 -2.62
C PRO A 606 14.15 -6.36 -2.58
N THR A 607 14.94 -6.37 -1.53
CA THR A 607 15.97 -7.38 -1.30
C THR A 607 16.24 -7.55 0.19
N GLU A 608 16.81 -8.67 0.57
CA GLU A 608 17.20 -8.94 1.94
C GLU A 608 18.70 -8.87 2.11
N ILE A 609 19.14 -8.23 3.18
CA ILE A 609 20.53 -8.15 3.59
C ILE A 609 20.69 -9.03 4.82
N PRO A 610 21.48 -10.11 4.75
CA PRO A 610 21.71 -10.99 5.88
C PRO A 610 22.20 -10.21 7.13
N ALA A 611 21.76 -10.62 8.29
CA ALA A 611 22.13 -9.96 9.55
C ALA A 611 23.66 -9.86 9.74
N ALA A 612 24.41 -10.87 9.29
CA ALA A 612 25.86 -10.88 9.34
C ALA A 612 26.54 -9.78 8.49
N GLU A 613 25.87 -9.28 7.44
CA GLU A 613 26.40 -8.28 6.51
C GLU A 613 26.03 -6.85 6.90
N LEU A 614 25.12 -6.65 7.86
CA LEU A 614 24.62 -5.31 8.25
C LEU A 614 25.73 -4.37 8.73
N GLY A 615 26.77 -4.92 9.39
CA GLY A 615 27.92 -4.13 9.86
C GLY A 615 28.75 -3.55 8.71
N ASP A 616 28.97 -4.32 7.66
CA ASP A 616 29.69 -3.90 6.46
C ASP A 616 28.85 -2.92 5.64
N ALA A 617 27.58 -3.20 5.44
CA ALA A 617 26.63 -2.30 4.79
C ALA A 617 26.58 -0.92 5.47
N ARG A 618 26.52 -0.89 6.82
CA ARG A 618 26.54 0.35 7.59
C ARG A 618 27.85 1.16 7.38
N ARG A 619 28.99 0.49 7.31
CA ARG A 619 30.28 1.17 7.03
C ARG A 619 30.32 1.75 5.61
N ALA A 620 29.82 1.01 4.62
CA ALA A 620 29.75 1.47 3.25
C ALA A 620 28.84 2.71 3.11
N ILE A 621 27.63 2.66 3.66
CA ILE A 621 26.70 3.78 3.63
C ILE A 621 27.28 5.03 4.31
N ARG A 622 27.93 4.89 5.49
CA ARG A 622 28.58 6.03 6.15
C ARG A 622 29.65 6.67 5.29
N ARG A 623 30.46 5.89 4.59
CA ARG A 623 31.48 6.38 3.68
C ARG A 623 30.87 7.16 2.52
N ILE A 624 29.81 6.62 1.91
CA ILE A 624 29.08 7.25 0.80
C ILE A 624 28.50 8.59 1.27
N ALA A 625 27.72 8.57 2.35
CA ALA A 625 27.03 9.76 2.89
C ALA A 625 28.00 10.84 3.41
N SER A 626 29.20 10.48 3.85
CA SER A 626 30.22 11.47 4.29
C SER A 626 31.10 11.98 3.16
N GLY A 627 30.90 11.50 1.94
CA GLY A 627 31.73 11.81 0.78
C GLY A 627 31.07 12.80 -0.17
N ASP A 628 30.08 13.55 0.25
CA ASP A 628 29.41 14.51 -0.63
C ASP A 628 30.38 15.57 -1.15
N PRO A 629 30.26 15.97 -2.43
CA PRO A 629 31.14 16.95 -3.02
C PRO A 629 30.97 18.33 -2.37
N VAL A 630 32.07 19.05 -2.25
CA VAL A 630 32.09 20.44 -1.78
C VAL A 630 32.86 21.29 -2.79
N LEU A 631 32.17 22.30 -3.32
CA LEU A 631 32.81 23.35 -4.12
C LEU A 631 33.40 24.39 -3.18
N ARG A 632 34.70 24.64 -3.33
CA ARG A 632 35.45 25.68 -2.59
C ARG A 632 35.92 26.74 -3.57
N ILE A 633 35.57 27.99 -3.29
CA ILE A 633 35.87 29.14 -4.15
C ILE A 633 36.80 30.02 -3.34
N GLU A 634 38.07 30.05 -3.75
CA GLU A 634 39.09 30.88 -3.10
C GLU A 634 39.08 32.29 -3.68
N GLY A 635 39.20 33.32 -2.80
CA GLY A 635 39.19 34.71 -3.22
C GLY A 635 38.01 35.12 -4.07
N PRO A 636 36.75 34.72 -3.72
CA PRO A 636 35.62 35.08 -4.55
C PRO A 636 35.44 36.58 -4.62
N ALA A 637 35.23 37.09 -5.82
CA ALA A 637 34.93 38.52 -6.01
C ALA A 637 33.63 38.87 -5.26
N ARG A 638 33.76 39.86 -4.35
CA ARG A 638 32.63 40.36 -3.54
C ARG A 638 31.92 41.48 -4.30
N LEU A 639 30.60 41.62 -4.09
CA LEU A 639 29.81 42.64 -4.77
C LEU A 639 30.37 44.05 -4.62
N TRP A 640 30.86 44.40 -3.43
CA TRP A 640 31.42 45.75 -3.14
C TRP A 640 32.77 45.99 -3.80
N GLU A 641 33.39 45.01 -4.46
CA GLU A 641 34.65 45.15 -5.20
C GLU A 641 34.39 45.40 -6.70
N LEU A 642 33.13 45.37 -7.12
CA LEU A 642 32.73 45.51 -8.51
C LEU A 642 32.29 46.94 -8.84
N ASP A 643 32.36 47.34 -10.11
CA ASP A 643 31.80 48.61 -10.57
C ASP A 643 30.26 48.57 -10.66
N ASP A 644 29.63 49.76 -10.54
CA ASP A 644 28.15 49.92 -10.51
C ASP A 644 27.46 49.28 -11.73
N LYS A 645 28.06 49.27 -12.89
CA LYS A 645 27.50 48.70 -14.10
C LYS A 645 27.45 47.16 -14.06
N THR A 646 28.53 46.60 -13.53
CA THR A 646 28.62 45.15 -13.33
C THR A 646 27.66 44.70 -12.23
N ILE A 647 27.55 45.44 -11.13
CA ILE A 647 26.58 45.19 -10.04
C ILE A 647 25.15 45.22 -10.63
N ALA A 648 24.77 46.28 -11.33
CA ALA A 648 23.41 46.40 -11.90
C ALA A 648 23.08 45.24 -12.87
N ARG A 649 24.05 44.81 -13.70
CA ARG A 649 23.86 43.66 -14.60
C ARG A 649 23.61 42.37 -13.83
N ARG A 650 24.36 42.09 -12.76
CA ARG A 650 24.27 40.86 -11.98
C ARG A 650 23.01 40.82 -11.13
N LEU A 651 22.53 41.96 -10.63
CA LEU A 651 21.34 42.07 -9.80
C LEU A 651 20.04 42.04 -10.58
N GLN A 652 20.04 42.43 -11.87
CA GLN A 652 18.81 42.51 -12.65
C GLN A 652 17.97 41.23 -12.64
N PRO A 653 18.53 40.02 -12.84
CA PRO A 653 17.74 38.77 -12.79
C PRO A 653 17.09 38.52 -11.42
N HIS A 654 17.77 38.90 -10.31
CA HIS A 654 17.23 38.79 -8.97
C HIS A 654 16.07 39.77 -8.71
N ILE A 655 16.21 41.01 -9.22
CA ILE A 655 15.14 42.02 -9.17
C ILE A 655 13.93 41.54 -9.97
N ASP A 656 14.12 40.93 -11.12
CA ASP A 656 13.03 40.38 -11.94
C ASP A 656 12.32 39.21 -11.23
N GLY A 657 13.08 38.30 -10.63
CA GLY A 657 12.53 37.21 -9.82
C GLY A 657 11.77 37.70 -8.59
N ALA A 658 12.33 38.66 -7.85
CA ALA A 658 11.66 39.30 -6.71
C ALA A 658 10.36 40.01 -7.14
N SER A 659 10.33 40.60 -8.36
CA SER A 659 9.13 41.23 -8.90
C SER A 659 8.03 40.21 -9.20
N LYS A 660 8.38 39.06 -9.80
CA LYS A 660 7.44 37.95 -10.00
C LYS A 660 6.85 37.43 -8.66
N LEU A 661 7.66 37.31 -7.61
CA LEU A 661 7.20 36.92 -6.26
C LEU A 661 6.20 37.93 -5.72
N ILE A 662 6.42 39.24 -5.89
CA ILE A 662 5.51 40.30 -5.45
C ILE A 662 4.19 40.23 -6.22
N GLU A 663 4.22 39.96 -7.52
CA GLU A 663 3.00 39.78 -8.33
C GLU A 663 2.15 38.59 -7.83
N LEU A 664 2.78 37.49 -7.45
CA LEU A 664 2.10 36.30 -6.92
C LEU A 664 1.56 36.50 -5.49
N LYS A 665 2.29 37.20 -4.62
CA LYS A 665 1.97 37.39 -3.20
C LYS A 665 2.23 38.85 -2.78
N SER A 666 1.40 39.75 -3.28
CA SER A 666 1.55 41.20 -3.10
C SER A 666 1.47 41.69 -1.65
N ASP A 667 0.92 40.89 -0.75
CA ASP A 667 0.77 41.20 0.68
C ASP A 667 1.97 40.79 1.55
N MET A 668 2.96 40.04 0.99
CA MET A 668 4.16 39.63 1.73
C MET A 668 5.21 40.73 1.78
N ALA A 669 5.25 41.47 2.91
CA ALA A 669 6.23 42.53 3.17
C ALA A 669 7.70 42.09 2.99
N ALA A 670 8.02 40.79 3.24
CA ALA A 670 9.37 40.23 3.07
C ALA A 670 9.86 40.33 1.64
N PHE A 671 9.01 40.08 0.63
CA PHE A 671 9.39 40.15 -0.77
C PHE A 671 9.61 41.58 -1.27
N HIS A 672 8.80 42.53 -0.75
CA HIS A 672 9.00 43.98 -1.00
C HIS A 672 10.31 44.45 -0.36
N ALA A 673 10.59 44.03 0.89
CA ALA A 673 11.84 44.36 1.55
C ALA A 673 13.03 43.79 0.81
N PHE A 674 12.98 42.52 0.42
CA PHE A 674 14.07 41.87 -0.34
C PHE A 674 14.36 42.60 -1.66
N ARG A 675 13.31 42.87 -2.48
CA ARG A 675 13.48 43.64 -3.71
C ARG A 675 14.09 45.04 -3.45
N GLY A 676 13.70 45.68 -2.34
CA GLY A 676 14.22 47.01 -1.98
C GLY A 676 15.67 46.99 -1.49
N THR A 677 16.21 45.83 -1.10
CA THR A 677 17.61 45.65 -0.71
C THR A 677 18.53 45.28 -1.88
N LEU A 678 17.99 44.73 -2.94
CA LEU A 678 18.68 44.49 -4.22
C LEU A 678 18.87 45.79 -4.99
#